data_540e64d67f4c94686a6a9f8f782b8f8d
#
_entry.id   540e64d67f4c94686a6a9f8f782b8f8d
#
_cell.length_a   1.000
_cell.length_b   1.000
_cell.length_c   1.000
_cell.angle_alpha   90.00
_cell.angle_beta   90.00
_cell.angle_gamma   90.00
#
_symmetry.space_group_name_H-M   'P 1'
#
loop_
_entity.id
_entity.type
_entity.pdbx_description
1 polymer ?
#
loop_
_entity_poly.entity_id
_entity_poly.type
_entity_poly.pdbx_seq_one_letter_code
_entity_poly.pdbx_strand_id
1 'polypeptide(L)'
;MRRGLFGKLAVQNIRNNRSTYIPYMLTCIFCIAMMYMMEFLRDCPTLEKAVPQASEVRLIVGTGEVVVGIFCVIFLIYSNSFLMKRRQKEIGLYNILGLEKGHIGKVMFLETIMTSLISMIAGIGLGILGSKLSLLLLFRFLHVPAVLGFYISITGILFCVAGFGAVFLIILALNLARVQMNNPVELLKGGNTGEREPRAKWLMALLGMICLGVGYYLAVTTESPIQAIFIFLLAVILVMAGTYLLFTAGSIVILKLLRKNKKFYYKTSNFISVSGMIYRMKQNAAGLASICILSTGVLLLLSMTVSLYFGMGDIMVNRYPFDTDAQISGISQEQSEQFQKVFAQAIEDYQVPAEKTVTEMYLEIGCKHGKNGIMIGQAYSYSEDGNSVDLYTIRQSEYEKLTGEKTDLHDGEIFAWYPSEKENDILKIDDRDFAVKKWLEKAPLSAMTNLVSNMAAIVVTDSDFEYIDGLRTKMYEGLDAYEAGKDLTVHLGADIRGSNEEKIRYGQAVYQALKDYCHSSGFSENTIVIGGVRQSEYETYYVDNGSILFIGIFLGALFLMGTAMIIYYKQISEGYEDQGRFQIMQKVGMSRREVKGAIRRQILLVFFIPLVMAMVHISMAFPLIRRLLLLFGMANTKLYVGCTAGTVLAFALVYGLIYSMTARSYYKIVEKA
;
A
#
# COMPACT_ATOMS: atom_id res chain seq x y z
N MET A 1 -3.26 50.73 25.51
CA MET A 1 -3.56 49.36 26.01
C MET A 1 -2.34 48.73 26.68
N ARG A 2 -2.48 48.11 27.89
CA ARG A 2 -1.36 47.52 28.63
C ARG A 2 -0.68 46.43 27.81
N ARG A 3 0.65 46.50 27.61
CA ARG A 3 1.46 45.54 26.82
C ARG A 3 1.27 44.07 27.13
N GLY A 4 0.70 43.70 28.27
CA GLY A 4 0.45 42.31 28.67
C GLY A 4 -0.98 41.75 28.41
N LEU A 5 -1.93 42.60 27.89
CA LEU A 5 -3.32 42.15 27.77
C LEU A 5 -3.52 41.08 26.70
N PHE A 6 -2.88 41.23 25.53
CA PHE A 6 -2.99 40.24 24.44
C PHE A 6 -2.42 38.88 24.80
N GLY A 7 -1.30 38.83 25.55
CA GLY A 7 -0.72 37.58 26.05
C GLY A 7 -1.64 36.91 27.06
N LYS A 8 -2.22 37.64 27.99
CA LYS A 8 -3.21 37.08 28.93
C LYS A 8 -4.45 36.56 28.23
N LEU A 9 -4.95 37.26 27.22
CA LEU A 9 -6.08 36.82 26.39
C LEU A 9 -5.73 35.52 25.63
N ALA A 10 -4.55 35.43 25.05
CA ALA A 10 -4.11 34.22 24.32
C ALA A 10 -4.05 33.00 25.25
N VAL A 11 -3.45 33.13 26.44
CA VAL A 11 -3.39 32.04 27.44
C VAL A 11 -4.82 31.66 27.90
N GLN A 12 -5.65 32.66 28.19
CA GLN A 12 -7.04 32.43 28.62
C GLN A 12 -7.84 31.69 27.56
N ASN A 13 -7.66 32.06 26.28
CA ASN A 13 -8.34 31.42 25.15
C ASN A 13 -7.93 29.96 24.99
N ILE A 14 -6.63 29.66 25.07
CA ILE A 14 -6.13 28.26 25.03
C ILE A 14 -6.71 27.45 26.19
N ARG A 15 -6.73 28.04 27.41
CA ARG A 15 -7.25 27.38 28.60
C ARG A 15 -8.76 27.15 28.55
N ASN A 16 -9.51 28.11 28.09
CA ASN A 16 -10.98 28.03 28.00
C ASN A 16 -11.40 27.03 26.88
N ASN A 17 -10.65 26.96 25.80
CA ASN A 17 -10.91 26.09 24.66
C ASN A 17 -10.03 24.83 24.64
N ARG A 18 -9.60 24.37 25.80
CA ARG A 18 -8.72 23.19 25.94
C ARG A 18 -9.22 21.96 25.21
N SER A 19 -10.54 21.74 25.16
CA SER A 19 -11.15 20.61 24.44
C SER A 19 -10.89 20.61 22.93
N THR A 20 -10.45 21.73 22.34
CA THR A 20 -10.14 21.89 20.93
C THR A 20 -8.62 22.07 20.70
N TYR A 21 -7.94 22.83 21.60
CA TYR A 21 -6.50 23.08 21.48
C TYR A 21 -5.65 21.86 21.85
N ILE A 22 -6.02 21.09 22.89
CA ILE A 22 -5.23 19.91 23.30
C ILE A 22 -5.13 18.88 22.15
N PRO A 23 -6.23 18.46 21.51
CA PRO A 23 -6.15 17.54 20.39
C PRO A 23 -5.35 18.09 19.20
N TYR A 24 -5.48 19.39 18.91
CA TYR A 24 -4.66 20.05 17.89
C TYR A 24 -3.16 19.97 18.21
N MET A 25 -2.78 20.31 19.44
CA MET A 25 -1.38 20.21 19.89
C MET A 25 -0.88 18.77 19.87
N LEU A 26 -1.70 17.79 20.29
CA LEU A 26 -1.35 16.36 20.20
C LEU A 26 -1.09 15.92 18.75
N THR A 27 -1.89 16.41 17.79
CA THR A 27 -1.62 16.16 16.37
C THR A 27 -0.28 16.75 15.95
N CYS A 28 0.00 18.00 16.31
CA CYS A 28 1.28 18.65 16.01
C CYS A 28 2.45 17.88 16.63
N ILE A 29 2.35 17.53 17.90
CA ILE A 29 3.37 16.77 18.65
C ILE A 29 3.65 15.42 17.96
N PHE A 30 2.60 14.70 17.61
CA PHE A 30 2.72 13.40 16.95
C PHE A 30 3.37 13.51 15.55
N CYS A 31 2.93 14.47 14.72
CA CYS A 31 3.52 14.71 13.41
C CYS A 31 5.01 15.07 13.49
N ILE A 32 5.37 15.96 14.42
CA ILE A 32 6.76 16.36 14.63
C ILE A 32 7.61 15.18 15.14
N ALA A 33 7.09 14.40 16.07
CA ALA A 33 7.79 13.22 16.59
C ALA A 33 8.01 12.15 15.50
N MET A 34 6.99 11.87 14.69
CA MET A 34 7.09 10.93 13.56
C MET A 34 8.14 11.38 12.55
N MET A 35 8.13 12.66 12.19
CA MET A 35 9.08 13.23 11.24
C MET A 35 10.51 13.19 11.78
N TYR A 36 10.72 13.54 13.06
CA TYR A 36 12.02 13.43 13.70
C TYR A 36 12.53 11.98 13.73
N MET A 37 11.66 11.01 14.02
CA MET A 37 12.06 9.60 14.02
C MET A 37 12.49 9.12 12.63
N MET A 38 11.83 9.56 11.57
CA MET A 38 12.22 9.21 10.18
C MET A 38 13.58 9.83 9.83
N GLU A 39 13.77 11.12 10.07
CA GLU A 39 15.04 11.80 9.80
C GLU A 39 16.18 11.24 10.65
N PHE A 40 15.90 10.89 11.93
CA PHE A 40 16.86 10.20 12.78
C PHE A 40 17.32 8.88 12.16
N LEU A 41 16.43 8.05 11.64
CA LEU A 41 16.77 6.77 11.02
C LEU A 41 17.61 6.96 9.75
N ARG A 42 17.32 7.99 8.96
CA ARG A 42 18.10 8.33 7.77
C ARG A 42 19.53 8.77 8.10
N ASP A 43 19.70 9.52 9.20
CA ASP A 43 20.98 10.12 9.62
C ASP A 43 21.78 9.23 10.60
N CYS A 44 21.22 8.08 11.02
CA CYS A 44 21.78 7.27 12.09
C CYS A 44 23.06 6.52 11.66
N PRO A 45 24.24 6.81 12.27
CA PRO A 45 25.49 6.11 11.93
C PRO A 45 25.47 4.63 12.34
N THR A 46 24.63 4.26 13.30
CA THR A 46 24.52 2.87 13.77
C THR A 46 23.93 1.97 12.69
N LEU A 47 23.03 2.51 11.84
CA LEU A 47 22.44 1.78 10.72
C LEU A 47 23.51 1.35 9.72
N GLU A 48 24.45 2.26 9.38
CA GLU A 48 25.53 2.00 8.44
C GLU A 48 26.51 0.91 8.90
N LYS A 49 26.72 0.84 10.22
CA LYS A 49 27.59 -0.18 10.80
C LYS A 49 26.94 -1.54 10.96
N ALA A 50 25.62 -1.56 11.11
CA ALA A 50 24.87 -2.77 11.44
C ALA A 50 24.27 -3.47 10.18
N VAL A 51 24.00 -2.72 9.10
CA VAL A 51 23.31 -3.23 7.93
C VAL A 51 24.21 -3.06 6.69
N PRO A 52 24.60 -4.14 6.01
CA PRO A 52 25.42 -4.05 4.78
C PRO A 52 24.77 -3.18 3.69
N GLN A 53 23.45 -3.27 3.52
CA GLN A 53 22.66 -2.49 2.55
C GLN A 53 22.07 -1.20 3.16
N ALA A 54 22.81 -0.52 4.04
CA ALA A 54 22.31 0.69 4.71
C ALA A 54 21.90 1.82 3.76
N SER A 55 22.52 1.91 2.57
CA SER A 55 22.16 2.86 1.51
C SER A 55 20.73 2.64 1.00
N GLU A 56 20.33 1.39 0.78
CA GLU A 56 18.99 1.01 0.31
C GLU A 56 17.94 1.30 1.37
N VAL A 57 18.22 0.92 2.63
CA VAL A 57 17.34 1.24 3.76
C VAL A 57 17.14 2.75 3.89
N ARG A 58 18.20 3.55 3.74
CA ARG A 58 18.12 5.03 3.78
C ARG A 58 17.27 5.57 2.63
N LEU A 59 17.39 5.00 1.42
CA LEU A 59 16.58 5.40 0.27
C LEU A 59 15.09 5.12 0.53
N ILE A 60 14.77 3.91 1.02
CA ILE A 60 13.41 3.49 1.33
C ILE A 60 12.84 4.37 2.46
N VAL A 61 13.58 4.57 3.55
CA VAL A 61 13.16 5.44 4.67
C VAL A 61 13.00 6.89 4.21
N GLY A 62 13.90 7.41 3.37
CA GLY A 62 13.81 8.75 2.80
C GLY A 62 12.57 8.94 1.92
N THR A 63 12.20 7.95 1.12
CA THR A 63 10.95 7.97 0.34
C THR A 63 9.73 8.00 1.27
N GLY A 64 9.74 7.16 2.32
CA GLY A 64 8.70 7.15 3.35
C GLY A 64 8.60 8.49 4.09
N GLU A 65 9.73 9.14 4.38
CA GLU A 65 9.80 10.45 5.03
C GLU A 65 9.09 11.54 4.21
N VAL A 66 9.29 11.59 2.90
CA VAL A 66 8.60 12.54 2.01
C VAL A 66 7.08 12.35 2.09
N VAL A 67 6.61 11.10 2.05
CA VAL A 67 5.18 10.79 2.15
C VAL A 67 4.64 11.19 3.53
N VAL A 68 5.33 10.85 4.61
CA VAL A 68 4.97 11.27 5.98
C VAL A 68 4.89 12.79 6.08
N GLY A 69 5.87 13.51 5.52
CA GLY A 69 5.91 14.98 5.50
C GLY A 69 4.69 15.60 4.82
N ILE A 70 4.33 15.11 3.64
CA ILE A 70 3.14 15.57 2.90
C ILE A 70 1.88 15.36 3.74
N PHE A 71 1.70 14.18 4.32
CA PHE A 71 0.54 13.90 5.16
C PHE A 71 0.52 14.71 6.45
N CYS A 72 1.67 14.96 7.09
CA CYS A 72 1.77 15.83 8.25
C CYS A 72 1.28 17.25 7.93
N VAL A 73 1.70 17.84 6.80
CA VAL A 73 1.24 19.16 6.35
C VAL A 73 -0.28 19.17 6.15
N ILE A 74 -0.82 18.18 5.44
CA ILE A 74 -2.26 18.05 5.20
C ILE A 74 -3.02 17.95 6.52
N PHE A 75 -2.58 17.11 7.46
CA PHE A 75 -3.25 16.92 8.75
C PHE A 75 -3.18 18.17 9.64
N LEU A 76 -2.07 18.88 9.65
CA LEU A 76 -1.93 20.11 10.42
C LEU A 76 -2.85 21.22 9.89
N ILE A 77 -2.92 21.41 8.57
CA ILE A 77 -3.82 22.37 7.94
C ILE A 77 -5.28 21.98 8.19
N TYR A 78 -5.62 20.69 8.07
CA TYR A 78 -6.96 20.19 8.34
C TYR A 78 -7.37 20.42 9.81
N SER A 79 -6.53 20.02 10.75
CA SER A 79 -6.76 20.15 12.19
C SER A 79 -6.90 21.61 12.60
N ASN A 80 -6.05 22.52 12.07
CA ASN A 80 -6.14 23.96 12.25
C ASN A 80 -7.44 24.54 11.67
N SER A 81 -7.84 24.09 10.47
CA SER A 81 -9.09 24.56 9.85
C SER A 81 -10.29 24.24 10.72
N PHE A 82 -10.30 23.09 11.39
CA PHE A 82 -11.33 22.70 12.34
C PHE A 82 -11.30 23.56 13.62
N LEU A 83 -10.11 23.78 14.19
CA LEU A 83 -9.90 24.67 15.32
C LEU A 83 -10.49 26.07 15.03
N MET A 84 -10.14 26.63 13.90
CA MET A 84 -10.58 27.96 13.47
C MET A 84 -12.08 28.05 13.25
N LYS A 85 -12.69 27.05 12.60
CA LYS A 85 -14.13 27.00 12.38
C LYS A 85 -14.92 27.09 13.71
N ARG A 86 -14.42 26.47 14.75
CA ARG A 86 -15.06 26.50 16.08
C ARG A 86 -14.93 27.85 16.78
N ARG A 87 -13.81 28.54 16.55
CA ARG A 87 -13.52 29.84 17.15
C ARG A 87 -14.16 31.02 16.42
N GLN A 88 -14.77 30.80 15.24
CA GLN A 88 -15.40 31.89 14.47
C GLN A 88 -16.39 32.73 15.28
N LYS A 89 -17.19 32.08 16.14
CA LYS A 89 -18.15 32.81 17.00
C LYS A 89 -17.47 33.70 18.03
N GLU A 90 -16.36 33.25 18.64
CA GLU A 90 -15.59 34.04 19.61
C GLU A 90 -14.90 35.23 18.93
N ILE A 91 -14.32 34.99 17.76
CA ILE A 91 -13.69 36.04 16.94
C ILE A 91 -14.71 37.11 16.53
N GLY A 92 -15.92 36.67 16.12
CA GLY A 92 -17.03 37.58 15.83
C GLY A 92 -17.45 38.39 17.05
N LEU A 93 -17.52 37.77 18.23
CA LEU A 93 -17.85 38.46 19.47
C LEU A 93 -16.79 39.53 19.86
N TYR A 94 -15.50 39.21 19.73
CA TYR A 94 -14.43 40.15 19.99
C TYR A 94 -14.54 41.40 19.11
N ASN A 95 -14.94 41.23 17.87
CA ASN A 95 -15.09 42.34 16.92
C ASN A 95 -16.29 43.24 17.30
N ILE A 96 -17.41 42.67 17.75
CA ILE A 96 -18.59 43.43 18.24
C ILE A 96 -18.28 44.15 19.55
N LEU A 97 -17.43 43.56 20.40
CA LEU A 97 -16.97 44.23 21.63
C LEU A 97 -15.93 45.32 21.40
N GLY A 98 -15.64 45.67 20.12
CA GLY A 98 -14.80 46.81 19.76
C GLY A 98 -13.31 46.47 19.54
N LEU A 99 -12.93 45.19 19.48
CA LEU A 99 -11.58 44.79 19.10
C LEU A 99 -11.42 44.87 17.57
N GLU A 100 -10.53 45.74 17.11
CA GLU A 100 -10.16 45.81 15.69
C GLU A 100 -9.56 44.51 15.17
N LYS A 101 -9.70 44.23 13.87
CA LYS A 101 -9.12 43.06 13.20
C LYS A 101 -7.61 42.89 13.46
N GLY A 102 -6.87 44.01 13.57
CA GLY A 102 -5.44 44.02 13.90
C GLY A 102 -5.12 43.56 15.32
N HIS A 103 -5.99 43.89 16.29
CA HIS A 103 -5.85 43.39 17.68
C HIS A 103 -6.16 41.89 17.79
N ILE A 104 -7.19 41.44 17.09
CA ILE A 104 -7.53 40.00 17.00
C ILE A 104 -6.38 39.25 16.36
N GLY A 105 -5.77 39.79 15.29
CA GLY A 105 -4.59 39.22 14.64
C GLY A 105 -3.40 39.05 15.58
N LYS A 106 -3.12 40.02 16.48
CA LYS A 106 -2.06 39.92 17.50
C LYS A 106 -2.34 38.83 18.53
N VAL A 107 -3.59 38.67 18.95
CA VAL A 107 -3.96 37.56 19.85
C VAL A 107 -3.71 36.20 19.17
N MET A 108 -4.18 36.03 17.92
CA MET A 108 -3.99 34.82 17.15
C MET A 108 -2.50 34.50 16.87
N PHE A 109 -1.72 35.52 16.60
CA PHE A 109 -0.26 35.38 16.45
C PHE A 109 0.37 34.79 17.70
N LEU A 110 0.05 35.37 18.88
CA LEU A 110 0.55 34.85 20.17
C LEU A 110 0.08 33.42 20.49
N GLU A 111 -1.20 33.11 20.21
CA GLU A 111 -1.73 31.76 20.36
C GLU A 111 -1.00 30.76 19.47
N THR A 112 -0.78 31.12 18.20
CA THR A 112 -0.05 30.23 17.25
C THR A 112 1.38 30.03 17.72
N ILE A 113 2.10 31.07 18.15
CA ILE A 113 3.47 30.95 18.66
C ILE A 113 3.50 30.03 19.89
N MET A 114 2.59 30.24 20.86
CA MET A 114 2.57 29.43 22.09
C MET A 114 2.29 27.96 21.78
N THR A 115 1.30 27.67 20.96
CA THR A 115 0.94 26.30 20.59
C THR A 115 2.02 25.64 19.75
N SER A 116 2.64 26.36 18.81
CA SER A 116 3.72 25.82 17.97
C SER A 116 4.97 25.55 18.78
N LEU A 117 5.37 26.46 19.70
CA LEU A 117 6.56 26.27 20.54
C LEU A 117 6.40 25.07 21.46
N ILE A 118 5.26 24.95 22.15
CA ILE A 118 4.97 23.81 23.03
C ILE A 118 4.96 22.52 22.23
N SER A 119 4.31 22.52 21.06
CA SER A 119 4.23 21.33 20.19
C SER A 119 5.61 20.94 19.63
N MET A 120 6.45 21.92 19.29
CA MET A 120 7.80 21.71 18.79
C MET A 120 8.68 21.03 19.86
N ILE A 121 8.74 21.63 21.05
CA ILE A 121 9.55 21.10 22.16
C ILE A 121 9.07 19.70 22.55
N ALA A 122 7.77 19.53 22.76
CA ALA A 122 7.21 18.24 23.14
C ALA A 122 7.33 17.19 22.02
N GLY A 123 7.15 17.58 20.75
CA GLY A 123 7.24 16.70 19.60
C GLY A 123 8.67 16.20 19.35
N ILE A 124 9.64 17.11 19.36
CA ILE A 124 11.07 16.73 19.26
C ILE A 124 11.47 15.87 20.46
N GLY A 125 11.07 16.23 21.68
CA GLY A 125 11.34 15.43 22.87
C GLY A 125 10.78 14.00 22.78
N LEU A 126 9.53 13.84 22.36
CA LEU A 126 8.94 12.54 22.11
C LEU A 126 9.60 11.81 20.93
N GLY A 127 10.00 12.53 19.90
CA GLY A 127 10.73 11.99 18.76
C GLY A 127 12.08 11.42 19.17
N ILE A 128 12.86 12.13 20.00
CA ILE A 128 14.12 11.65 20.56
C ILE A 128 13.91 10.39 21.42
N LEU A 129 12.88 10.37 22.28
CA LEU A 129 12.56 9.18 23.07
C LEU A 129 12.10 8.01 22.18
N GLY A 130 11.29 8.29 21.17
CA GLY A 130 10.77 7.29 20.22
C GLY A 130 11.81 6.80 19.21
N SER A 131 12.86 7.57 18.93
CA SER A 131 13.84 7.23 17.89
C SER A 131 14.57 5.92 18.19
N LYS A 132 14.92 5.67 19.46
CA LYS A 132 15.54 4.41 19.86
C LYS A 132 14.59 3.22 19.70
N LEU A 133 13.32 3.40 20.04
CA LEU A 133 12.31 2.36 19.86
C LEU A 133 12.10 2.07 18.36
N SER A 134 12.06 3.12 17.53
CA SER A 134 11.92 2.97 16.08
C SER A 134 13.12 2.26 15.44
N LEU A 135 14.35 2.55 15.90
CA LEU A 135 15.55 1.85 15.45
C LEU A 135 15.55 0.37 15.86
N LEU A 136 15.18 0.07 17.09
CA LEU A 136 15.06 -1.31 17.57
C LEU A 136 13.98 -2.09 16.80
N LEU A 137 12.87 -1.44 16.51
CA LEU A 137 11.77 -2.04 15.70
C LEU A 137 12.25 -2.30 14.26
N LEU A 138 12.96 -1.34 13.66
CA LEU A 138 13.56 -1.51 12.35
C LEU A 138 14.53 -2.70 12.34
N PHE A 139 15.51 -2.75 13.25
CA PHE A 139 16.46 -3.89 13.35
C PHE A 139 15.75 -5.22 13.56
N ARG A 140 14.66 -5.24 14.32
CA ARG A 140 13.84 -6.45 14.49
C ARG A 140 13.23 -6.93 13.17
N PHE A 141 12.76 -6.01 12.33
CA PHE A 141 12.20 -6.37 11.01
C PHE A 141 13.27 -6.74 9.99
N LEU A 142 14.45 -6.15 10.10
CA LEU A 142 15.59 -6.50 9.23
C LEU A 142 16.31 -7.77 9.66
N HIS A 143 15.93 -8.41 10.79
CA HIS A 143 16.62 -9.54 11.38
C HIS A 143 18.11 -9.28 11.72
N VAL A 144 18.47 -8.02 11.92
CA VAL A 144 19.83 -7.59 12.27
C VAL A 144 19.98 -7.50 13.79
N PRO A 145 21.15 -7.90 14.36
CA PRO A 145 21.40 -7.77 15.79
C PRO A 145 21.27 -6.32 16.27
N ALA A 146 20.56 -6.11 17.37
CA ALA A 146 20.34 -4.79 17.92
C ALA A 146 21.64 -4.19 18.48
N VAL A 147 22.16 -3.17 17.82
CA VAL A 147 23.31 -2.40 18.32
C VAL A 147 22.80 -1.26 19.20
N LEU A 148 23.21 -1.26 20.47
CA LEU A 148 22.82 -0.25 21.43
C LEU A 148 23.78 0.94 21.34
N GLY A 149 23.34 2.04 20.74
CA GLY A 149 24.01 3.32 20.73
C GLY A 149 23.02 4.44 21.11
N PHE A 150 23.51 5.51 21.73
CA PHE A 150 22.71 6.73 21.92
C PHE A 150 23.22 7.80 20.96
N TYR A 151 22.33 8.20 20.05
CA TYR A 151 22.59 9.24 19.07
C TYR A 151 21.42 10.22 19.05
N ILE A 152 21.71 11.50 18.96
CA ILE A 152 20.70 12.54 18.75
C ILE A 152 21.03 13.20 17.42
N SER A 153 20.13 13.10 16.45
CA SER A 153 20.29 13.76 15.16
C SER A 153 20.03 15.26 15.32
N ILE A 154 21.09 16.06 15.26
CA ILE A 154 21.00 17.52 15.24
C ILE A 154 20.38 17.96 13.90
N THR A 155 20.74 17.30 12.82
CA THR A 155 20.15 17.51 11.47
C THR A 155 18.65 17.33 11.53
N GLY A 156 18.16 16.27 12.19
CA GLY A 156 16.73 16.01 12.39
C GLY A 156 16.02 17.09 13.20
N ILE A 157 16.67 17.63 14.24
CA ILE A 157 16.13 18.76 15.01
C ILE A 157 15.98 19.99 14.10
N LEU A 158 17.04 20.36 13.37
CA LEU A 158 17.03 21.53 12.48
C LEU A 158 16.01 21.36 11.36
N PHE A 159 15.91 20.17 10.77
CA PHE A 159 14.92 19.85 9.74
C PHE A 159 13.48 20.00 10.25
N CYS A 160 13.17 19.46 11.42
CA CYS A 160 11.86 19.60 12.05
C CYS A 160 11.56 21.08 12.40
N VAL A 161 12.51 21.81 12.98
CA VAL A 161 12.31 23.22 13.33
C VAL A 161 12.07 24.07 12.09
N ALA A 162 12.85 23.90 11.04
CA ALA A 162 12.68 24.65 9.78
C ALA A 162 11.38 24.25 9.07
N GLY A 163 11.12 22.95 8.86
CA GLY A 163 9.95 22.45 8.13
C GLY A 163 8.64 22.78 8.83
N PHE A 164 8.49 22.39 10.10
CA PHE A 164 7.26 22.69 10.85
C PHE A 164 7.14 24.18 11.19
N GLY A 165 8.25 24.89 11.36
CA GLY A 165 8.25 26.33 11.47
C GLY A 165 7.61 27.01 10.26
N ALA A 166 7.99 26.59 9.05
CA ALA A 166 7.35 27.04 7.81
C ALA A 166 5.86 26.68 7.74
N VAL A 167 5.49 25.46 8.14
CA VAL A 167 4.07 25.04 8.18
C VAL A 167 3.26 25.89 9.16
N PHE A 168 3.78 26.20 10.35
CA PHE A 168 3.09 27.07 11.32
C PHE A 168 2.97 28.51 10.82
N LEU A 169 3.95 29.02 10.07
CA LEU A 169 3.86 30.34 9.42
C LEU A 169 2.77 30.35 8.33
N ILE A 170 2.67 29.31 7.52
CA ILE A 170 1.59 29.15 6.54
C ILE A 170 0.22 29.12 7.24
N ILE A 171 0.11 28.33 8.32
CA ILE A 171 -1.12 28.25 9.12
C ILE A 171 -1.50 29.61 9.69
N LEU A 172 -0.54 30.34 10.23
CA LEU A 172 -0.75 31.70 10.73
C LEU A 172 -1.27 32.62 9.63
N ALA A 173 -0.61 32.63 8.47
CA ALA A 173 -1.02 33.44 7.33
C ALA A 173 -2.46 33.13 6.87
N LEU A 174 -2.81 31.85 6.76
CA LEU A 174 -4.16 31.40 6.43
C LEU A 174 -5.20 31.85 7.48
N ASN A 175 -4.85 31.80 8.75
CA ASN A 175 -5.74 32.21 9.84
C ASN A 175 -5.96 33.73 9.83
N LEU A 176 -4.90 34.52 9.63
CA LEU A 176 -5.00 35.99 9.51
C LEU A 176 -5.81 36.42 8.29
N ALA A 177 -5.58 35.75 7.14
CA ALA A 177 -6.35 36.03 5.92
C ALA A 177 -7.86 35.77 6.14
N ARG A 178 -8.22 34.68 6.82
CA ARG A 178 -9.63 34.37 7.15
C ARG A 178 -10.29 35.45 8.03
N VAL A 179 -9.55 36.02 9.00
CA VAL A 179 -10.09 37.09 9.86
C VAL A 179 -10.27 38.36 9.10
N GLN A 180 -9.36 38.67 8.19
CA GLN A 180 -9.45 39.89 7.37
C GLN A 180 -10.59 39.87 6.34
N MET A 181 -10.82 38.68 5.72
CA MET A 181 -11.80 38.51 4.64
C MET A 181 -13.24 38.36 5.13
N ASN A 182 -13.49 37.91 6.36
CA ASN A 182 -14.83 37.65 6.84
C ASN A 182 -15.48 38.86 7.52
N ASN A 183 -16.79 39.09 7.26
CA ASN A 183 -17.57 40.09 7.94
C ASN A 183 -17.98 39.61 9.34
N PRO A 184 -17.84 40.48 10.39
CA PRO A 184 -18.15 40.12 11.77
C PRO A 184 -19.58 39.60 11.99
N VAL A 185 -20.54 40.22 11.28
CA VAL A 185 -21.97 39.91 11.36
C VAL A 185 -22.27 38.51 10.77
N GLU A 186 -21.56 38.10 9.70
CA GLU A 186 -21.70 36.77 9.11
C GLU A 186 -21.10 35.70 10.00
N LEU A 187 -20.01 36.00 10.70
CA LEU A 187 -19.38 35.08 11.66
C LEU A 187 -20.33 34.72 12.84
N LEU A 188 -21.17 35.65 13.26
CA LEU A 188 -22.18 35.40 14.33
C LEU A 188 -23.46 34.76 13.80
N LYS A 189 -23.91 35.13 12.61
CA LYS A 189 -25.14 34.57 12.00
C LYS A 189 -24.97 33.14 11.52
N GLY A 190 -23.75 32.70 11.24
CA GLY A 190 -23.45 31.38 10.68
C GLY A 190 -23.90 30.18 11.52
N GLY A 191 -24.39 30.40 12.76
CA GLY A 191 -24.95 29.36 13.62
C GLY A 191 -26.46 29.36 13.80
N ASN A 192 -27.16 30.44 13.38
CA ASN A 192 -28.59 30.67 13.69
C ASN A 192 -29.48 30.79 12.45
N THR A 193 -28.94 30.80 11.25
CA THR A 193 -29.76 30.67 10.04
C THR A 193 -30.26 29.25 9.95
N GLY A 194 -31.60 29.06 10.02
CA GLY A 194 -32.23 27.75 9.93
C GLY A 194 -31.65 26.95 8.75
N GLU A 195 -31.21 25.74 9.03
CA GLU A 195 -30.59 24.86 8.03
C GLU A 195 -31.57 24.58 6.91
N ARG A 196 -31.30 25.07 5.71
CA ARG A 196 -32.06 24.67 4.52
C ARG A 196 -31.81 23.20 4.24
N GLU A 197 -32.89 22.45 3.99
CA GLU A 197 -32.80 21.05 3.58
C GLU A 197 -31.87 20.88 2.36
N PRO A 198 -30.89 19.97 2.40
CA PRO A 198 -29.98 19.78 1.29
C PRO A 198 -30.73 19.30 0.04
N ARG A 199 -30.41 19.92 -1.10
CA ARG A 199 -30.90 19.46 -2.40
C ARG A 199 -30.21 18.16 -2.77
N ALA A 200 -30.97 17.17 -3.24
CA ALA A 200 -30.40 15.92 -3.76
C ALA A 200 -29.67 16.20 -5.07
N LYS A 201 -28.36 16.03 -5.10
CA LYS A 201 -27.53 16.19 -6.29
C LYS A 201 -27.40 14.83 -7.00
N TRP A 202 -28.46 14.42 -7.69
CA TRP A 202 -28.53 13.11 -8.33
C TRP A 202 -27.41 12.87 -9.34
N LEU A 203 -27.04 13.90 -10.12
CA LEU A 203 -25.96 13.78 -11.10
C LEU A 203 -24.62 13.47 -10.42
N MET A 204 -24.31 14.14 -9.29
CA MET A 204 -23.07 13.87 -8.55
C MET A 204 -23.08 12.49 -7.90
N ALA A 205 -24.25 12.03 -7.44
CA ALA A 205 -24.39 10.69 -6.89
C ALA A 205 -24.21 9.61 -7.97
N LEU A 206 -24.79 9.84 -9.16
CA LEU A 206 -24.62 8.97 -10.31
C LEU A 206 -23.16 8.92 -10.77
N LEU A 207 -22.51 10.07 -10.90
CA LEU A 207 -21.08 10.15 -11.21
C LEU A 207 -20.23 9.40 -10.18
N GLY A 208 -20.53 9.54 -8.90
CA GLY A 208 -19.88 8.79 -7.84
C GLY A 208 -20.04 7.28 -7.95
N MET A 209 -21.23 6.80 -8.33
CA MET A 209 -21.47 5.38 -8.60
C MET A 209 -20.69 4.89 -9.84
N ILE A 210 -20.65 5.69 -10.91
CA ILE A 210 -19.91 5.36 -12.12
C ILE A 210 -18.40 5.27 -11.79
N CYS A 211 -17.82 6.29 -11.12
CA CYS A 211 -16.41 6.27 -10.75
C CYS A 211 -16.06 5.05 -9.90
N LEU A 212 -16.91 4.74 -8.91
CA LEU A 212 -16.68 3.59 -8.02
C LEU A 212 -16.84 2.27 -8.79
N GLY A 213 -17.88 2.16 -9.63
CA GLY A 213 -18.14 0.98 -10.45
C GLY A 213 -17.03 0.70 -11.46
N VAL A 214 -16.53 1.74 -12.15
CA VAL A 214 -15.40 1.62 -13.08
C VAL A 214 -14.12 1.26 -12.32
N GLY A 215 -13.84 1.90 -11.17
CA GLY A 215 -12.67 1.55 -10.35
C GLY A 215 -12.68 0.10 -9.88
N TYR A 216 -13.84 -0.42 -9.46
CA TYR A 216 -13.99 -1.82 -9.07
C TYR A 216 -13.89 -2.78 -10.26
N TYR A 217 -14.53 -2.40 -11.38
CA TYR A 217 -14.45 -3.18 -12.61
C TYR A 217 -12.98 -3.35 -13.03
N LEU A 218 -12.23 -2.27 -13.12
CA LEU A 218 -10.80 -2.31 -13.44
C LEU A 218 -10.02 -3.20 -12.45
N ALA A 219 -10.30 -3.07 -11.14
CA ALA A 219 -9.60 -3.85 -10.12
C ALA A 219 -9.87 -5.37 -10.21
N VAL A 220 -11.07 -5.77 -10.66
CA VAL A 220 -11.45 -7.18 -10.74
C VAL A 220 -11.05 -7.80 -12.07
N THR A 221 -11.14 -7.05 -13.17
CA THR A 221 -10.91 -7.57 -14.55
C THR A 221 -9.46 -7.52 -15.00
N THR A 222 -8.57 -6.84 -14.27
CA THR A 222 -7.14 -6.81 -14.61
C THR A 222 -6.54 -8.21 -14.41
N GLU A 223 -6.02 -8.81 -15.45
CA GLU A 223 -5.45 -10.18 -15.41
C GLU A 223 -3.93 -10.16 -15.33
N SER A 224 -3.26 -9.27 -16.07
CA SER A 224 -1.81 -9.19 -16.12
C SER A 224 -1.23 -8.44 -14.91
N PRO A 225 -0.17 -8.98 -14.25
CA PRO A 225 0.55 -8.29 -13.18
C PRO A 225 1.15 -6.95 -13.62
N ILE A 226 1.66 -6.84 -14.85
CA ILE A 226 2.25 -5.58 -15.38
C ILE A 226 1.18 -4.52 -15.59
N GLN A 227 0.03 -4.89 -16.17
CA GLN A 227 -1.12 -3.97 -16.29
C GLN A 227 -1.60 -3.48 -14.92
N ALA A 228 -1.50 -4.33 -13.89
CA ALA A 228 -1.92 -3.98 -12.54
C ALA A 228 -1.17 -2.75 -12.00
N ILE A 229 0.10 -2.51 -12.37
CA ILE A 229 0.88 -1.34 -11.95
C ILE A 229 0.22 -0.05 -12.47
N PHE A 230 -0.09 -0.01 -13.77
CA PHE A 230 -0.65 1.20 -14.42
C PHE A 230 -2.10 1.44 -14.01
N ILE A 231 -2.88 0.36 -13.93
CA ILE A 231 -4.30 0.42 -13.58
C ILE A 231 -4.50 0.74 -12.09
N PHE A 232 -3.58 0.33 -11.21
CA PHE A 232 -3.68 0.53 -9.77
C PHE A 232 -3.89 1.99 -9.40
N LEU A 233 -3.05 2.89 -9.92
CA LEU A 233 -3.16 4.32 -9.61
C LEU A 233 -4.48 4.92 -10.09
N LEU A 234 -4.91 4.57 -11.31
CA LEU A 234 -6.17 5.02 -11.87
C LEU A 234 -7.37 4.49 -11.05
N ALA A 235 -7.37 3.21 -10.70
CA ALA A 235 -8.41 2.60 -9.88
C ALA A 235 -8.51 3.27 -8.51
N VAL A 236 -7.37 3.53 -7.84
CA VAL A 236 -7.34 4.23 -6.56
C VAL A 236 -7.95 5.63 -6.67
N ILE A 237 -7.56 6.42 -7.69
CA ILE A 237 -8.11 7.78 -7.90
C ILE A 237 -9.62 7.72 -8.13
N LEU A 238 -10.11 6.79 -8.97
CA LEU A 238 -11.52 6.61 -9.24
C LEU A 238 -12.31 6.21 -8.00
N VAL A 239 -11.79 5.27 -7.21
CA VAL A 239 -12.41 4.83 -5.94
C VAL A 239 -12.42 5.96 -4.92
N MET A 240 -11.35 6.74 -4.79
CA MET A 240 -11.31 7.91 -3.90
C MET A 240 -12.33 8.98 -4.30
N ALA A 241 -12.37 9.34 -5.59
CA ALA A 241 -13.34 10.31 -6.12
C ALA A 241 -14.78 9.80 -5.97
N GLY A 242 -15.04 8.55 -6.34
CA GLY A 242 -16.33 7.90 -6.18
C GLY A 242 -16.80 7.87 -4.73
N THR A 243 -15.93 7.49 -3.80
CA THR A 243 -16.19 7.49 -2.37
C THR A 243 -16.55 8.89 -1.87
N TYR A 244 -15.77 9.90 -2.23
CA TYR A 244 -16.04 11.28 -1.82
C TYR A 244 -17.38 11.78 -2.35
N LEU A 245 -17.71 11.52 -3.62
CA LEU A 245 -18.98 11.89 -4.23
C LEU A 245 -20.17 11.12 -3.63
N LEU A 246 -20.02 9.82 -3.34
CA LEU A 246 -21.09 9.02 -2.73
C LEU A 246 -21.37 9.44 -1.29
N PHE A 247 -20.34 9.72 -0.48
CA PHE A 247 -20.58 10.23 0.86
C PHE A 247 -21.22 11.62 0.82
N THR A 248 -20.81 12.52 -0.08
CA THR A 248 -21.31 13.91 -0.12
C THR A 248 -22.66 14.05 -0.80
N ALA A 249 -22.92 13.37 -1.89
CA ALA A 249 -24.17 13.47 -2.65
C ALA A 249 -25.04 12.20 -2.50
N GLY A 250 -24.44 11.02 -2.62
CA GLY A 250 -25.16 9.74 -2.61
C GLY A 250 -25.85 9.48 -1.27
N SER A 251 -25.23 9.79 -0.14
CA SER A 251 -25.83 9.63 1.19
C SER A 251 -27.14 10.43 1.36
N ILE A 252 -27.18 11.66 0.82
CA ILE A 252 -28.38 12.50 0.85
C ILE A 252 -29.46 11.91 -0.07
N VAL A 253 -29.07 11.40 -1.22
CA VAL A 253 -29.99 10.73 -2.16
C VAL A 253 -30.62 9.50 -1.51
N ILE A 254 -29.81 8.62 -0.91
CA ILE A 254 -30.27 7.41 -0.21
C ILE A 254 -31.24 7.76 0.92
N LEU A 255 -30.89 8.73 1.76
CA LEU A 255 -31.76 9.16 2.88
C LEU A 255 -33.10 9.74 2.40
N LYS A 256 -33.09 10.48 1.28
CA LYS A 256 -34.33 10.97 0.66
C LYS A 256 -35.17 9.87 0.06
N LEU A 257 -34.55 8.83 -0.52
CA LEU A 257 -35.25 7.64 -0.99
C LEU A 257 -35.89 6.86 0.18
N LEU A 258 -35.13 6.66 1.27
CA LEU A 258 -35.66 6.02 2.48
C LEU A 258 -36.84 6.82 3.08
N ARG A 259 -36.81 8.15 3.02
CA ARG A 259 -37.91 9.01 3.44
C ARG A 259 -39.16 8.83 2.59
N LYS A 260 -39.01 8.56 1.28
CA LYS A 260 -40.15 8.27 0.37
C LYS A 260 -40.87 6.96 0.71
N ASN A 261 -40.19 5.99 1.29
CA ASN A 261 -40.78 4.73 1.72
C ASN A 261 -41.54 4.94 3.04
N LYS A 262 -42.84 5.21 2.93
CA LYS A 262 -43.71 5.52 4.07
C LYS A 262 -43.75 4.41 5.12
N LYS A 263 -43.77 3.13 4.75
CA LYS A 263 -43.77 1.98 5.68
C LYS A 263 -42.50 1.91 6.54
N PHE A 264 -41.36 2.31 6.00
CA PHE A 264 -40.09 2.36 6.71
C PHE A 264 -39.96 3.64 7.55
N TYR A 265 -40.30 4.79 6.95
CA TYR A 265 -40.06 6.11 7.53
C TYR A 265 -40.91 6.41 8.77
N TYR A 266 -42.21 6.05 8.78
CA TYR A 266 -43.15 6.38 9.88
C TYR A 266 -42.99 5.50 11.14
N LYS A 267 -42.06 4.55 11.18
CA LYS A 267 -41.64 3.93 12.44
C LYS A 267 -40.93 4.98 13.29
N THR A 268 -41.38 5.22 14.55
CA THR A 268 -40.85 6.30 15.42
C THR A 268 -39.33 6.40 15.46
N SER A 269 -38.65 5.27 15.61
CA SER A 269 -37.19 5.21 15.63
C SER A 269 -36.55 5.62 14.31
N ASN A 270 -37.17 5.25 13.16
CA ASN A 270 -36.63 5.54 11.81
C ASN A 270 -36.89 6.99 11.41
N PHE A 271 -38.05 7.53 11.80
CA PHE A 271 -38.44 8.92 11.56
C PHE A 271 -37.39 9.87 12.14
N ILE A 272 -37.06 9.71 13.41
CA ILE A 272 -36.06 10.54 14.09
C ILE A 272 -34.67 10.36 13.48
N SER A 273 -34.28 9.10 13.20
CA SER A 273 -32.97 8.80 12.66
C SER A 273 -32.79 9.35 11.26
N VAL A 274 -33.72 9.09 10.32
CA VAL A 274 -33.60 9.53 8.92
C VAL A 274 -33.69 11.04 8.80
N SER A 275 -34.64 11.68 9.51
CA SER A 275 -34.77 13.15 9.50
C SER A 275 -33.52 13.84 10.03
N GLY A 276 -32.98 13.36 11.15
CA GLY A 276 -31.75 13.89 11.72
C GLY A 276 -30.52 13.66 10.84
N MET A 277 -30.42 12.49 10.20
CA MET A 277 -29.28 12.15 9.35
C MET A 277 -29.23 12.95 8.05
N ILE A 278 -30.35 13.37 7.47
CA ILE A 278 -30.36 14.20 6.24
C ILE A 278 -29.56 15.51 6.45
N TYR A 279 -29.78 16.17 7.58
CA TYR A 279 -29.06 17.39 7.94
C TYR A 279 -27.61 17.13 8.34
N ARG A 280 -27.39 16.08 9.13
CA ARG A 280 -26.03 15.67 9.54
C ARG A 280 -25.14 15.28 8.36
N MET A 281 -25.66 14.55 7.37
CA MET A 281 -24.87 14.16 6.20
C MET A 281 -24.43 15.36 5.38
N LYS A 282 -25.23 16.44 5.29
CA LYS A 282 -24.78 17.67 4.62
C LYS A 282 -23.51 18.27 5.25
N GLN A 283 -23.39 18.22 6.57
CA GLN A 283 -22.26 18.81 7.29
C GLN A 283 -21.07 17.85 7.41
N ASN A 284 -21.34 16.55 7.45
CA ASN A 284 -20.39 15.53 7.89
C ASN A 284 -19.82 14.66 6.78
N ALA A 285 -20.45 14.69 5.61
CA ALA A 285 -20.14 13.80 4.50
C ALA A 285 -18.66 13.80 4.09
N ALA A 286 -18.05 14.98 3.93
CA ALA A 286 -16.65 15.11 3.57
C ALA A 286 -15.70 14.46 4.60
N GLY A 287 -15.98 14.65 5.89
CA GLY A 287 -15.15 14.02 6.91
C GLY A 287 -15.35 12.50 6.99
N LEU A 288 -16.57 11.98 6.75
CA LEU A 288 -16.82 10.54 6.67
C LEU A 288 -16.14 9.91 5.46
N ALA A 289 -16.16 10.61 4.33
CA ALA A 289 -15.39 10.22 3.14
C ALA A 289 -13.89 10.15 3.45
N SER A 290 -13.34 11.17 4.14
CA SER A 290 -11.93 11.18 4.55
C SER A 290 -11.59 10.02 5.50
N ILE A 291 -12.46 9.71 6.48
CA ILE A 291 -12.28 8.55 7.36
C ILE A 291 -12.25 7.26 6.53
N CYS A 292 -13.17 7.10 5.58
CA CYS A 292 -13.23 5.92 4.71
C CYS A 292 -11.94 5.78 3.87
N ILE A 293 -11.53 6.86 3.21
CA ILE A 293 -10.33 6.88 2.36
C ILE A 293 -9.06 6.57 3.17
N LEU A 294 -8.87 7.22 4.32
CA LEU A 294 -7.73 6.97 5.20
C LEU A 294 -7.73 5.53 5.74
N SER A 295 -8.91 5.03 6.17
CA SER A 295 -9.05 3.65 6.64
C SER A 295 -8.71 2.65 5.52
N THR A 296 -9.19 2.88 4.30
CA THR A 296 -8.86 2.04 3.14
C THR A 296 -7.35 2.09 2.86
N GLY A 297 -6.74 3.27 2.90
CA GLY A 297 -5.29 3.43 2.72
C GLY A 297 -4.47 2.62 3.74
N VAL A 298 -4.84 2.67 5.02
CA VAL A 298 -4.19 1.85 6.06
C VAL A 298 -4.34 0.36 5.77
N LEU A 299 -5.56 -0.08 5.46
CA LEU A 299 -5.84 -1.49 5.21
C LEU A 299 -5.09 -2.01 3.99
N LEU A 300 -5.05 -1.26 2.88
CA LEU A 300 -4.31 -1.62 1.68
C LEU A 300 -2.81 -1.68 1.95
N LEU A 301 -2.25 -0.63 2.55
CA LEU A 301 -0.82 -0.52 2.82
C LEU A 301 -0.34 -1.64 3.75
N LEU A 302 -1.00 -1.81 4.89
CA LEU A 302 -0.60 -2.82 5.86
C LEU A 302 -0.84 -4.24 5.36
N SER A 303 -1.96 -4.52 4.68
CA SER A 303 -2.20 -5.87 4.15
C SER A 303 -1.16 -6.27 3.13
N MET A 304 -0.73 -5.34 2.26
CA MET A 304 0.31 -5.60 1.27
C MET A 304 1.68 -5.79 1.92
N THR A 305 2.12 -4.86 2.77
CA THR A 305 3.46 -4.90 3.38
C THR A 305 3.62 -6.07 4.36
N VAL A 306 2.59 -6.38 5.15
CA VAL A 306 2.55 -7.54 6.04
C VAL A 306 2.60 -8.85 5.24
N SER A 307 1.87 -8.91 4.11
CA SER A 307 1.85 -10.09 3.26
C SER A 307 3.20 -10.35 2.59
N LEU A 308 3.89 -9.31 2.10
CA LEU A 308 5.23 -9.43 1.53
C LEU A 308 6.22 -9.92 2.59
N TYR A 309 6.16 -9.35 3.79
CA TYR A 309 7.07 -9.73 4.86
C TYR A 309 6.90 -11.17 5.34
N PHE A 310 5.66 -11.61 5.59
CA PHE A 310 5.40 -12.99 6.01
C PHE A 310 5.44 -13.99 4.85
N GLY A 311 5.27 -13.53 3.61
CA GLY A 311 5.36 -14.33 2.40
C GLY A 311 6.78 -14.59 1.90
N MET A 312 7.77 -14.04 2.57
CA MET A 312 9.17 -14.07 2.14
C MET A 312 9.72 -15.48 1.92
N GLY A 313 9.35 -16.44 2.78
CA GLY A 313 9.73 -17.82 2.61
C GLY A 313 9.25 -18.40 1.27
N ASP A 314 7.99 -18.18 0.94
CA ASP A 314 7.40 -18.64 -0.32
C ASP A 314 8.04 -17.92 -1.53
N ILE A 315 8.31 -16.60 -1.40
CA ILE A 315 8.96 -15.79 -2.44
C ILE A 315 10.35 -16.34 -2.74
N MET A 316 11.14 -16.65 -1.71
CA MET A 316 12.50 -17.14 -1.89
C MET A 316 12.54 -18.52 -2.55
N VAL A 317 11.68 -19.46 -2.12
CA VAL A 317 11.58 -20.78 -2.75
C VAL A 317 11.11 -20.69 -4.20
N ASN A 318 10.20 -19.76 -4.50
CA ASN A 318 9.74 -19.56 -5.88
C ASN A 318 10.82 -18.91 -6.77
N ARG A 319 11.63 -18.02 -6.23
CA ARG A 319 12.63 -17.28 -7.00
C ARG A 319 13.97 -18.04 -7.13
N TYR A 320 14.34 -18.77 -6.07
CA TYR A 320 15.54 -19.59 -5.98
C TYR A 320 15.12 -21.00 -5.54
N PRO A 321 14.73 -21.88 -6.46
CA PRO A 321 14.23 -23.21 -6.13
C PRO A 321 15.31 -24.09 -5.46
N PHE A 322 16.61 -23.75 -5.64
CA PHE A 322 17.74 -24.47 -5.03
C PHE A 322 18.56 -23.54 -4.12
N ASP A 323 19.40 -24.12 -3.24
CA ASP A 323 20.27 -23.36 -2.34
C ASP A 323 21.32 -22.54 -3.13
N THR A 324 21.88 -23.11 -4.21
CA THR A 324 22.57 -22.36 -5.26
C THR A 324 21.84 -22.56 -6.57
N ASP A 325 21.66 -21.49 -7.31
CA ASP A 325 20.77 -21.42 -8.47
C ASP A 325 21.42 -20.52 -9.53
N ALA A 326 21.58 -21.01 -10.75
CA ALA A 326 22.15 -20.25 -11.86
C ALA A 326 21.41 -20.57 -13.17
N GLN A 327 20.96 -19.54 -13.85
CA GLN A 327 20.36 -19.62 -15.17
C GLN A 327 21.27 -18.89 -16.14
N ILE A 328 21.74 -19.59 -17.16
CA ILE A 328 22.63 -19.06 -18.20
C ILE A 328 21.87 -19.09 -19.52
N SER A 329 21.65 -17.93 -20.10
CA SER A 329 20.90 -17.75 -21.35
C SER A 329 21.80 -17.20 -22.46
N GLY A 330 21.39 -17.38 -23.69
CA GLY A 330 22.15 -16.89 -24.87
C GLY A 330 23.35 -17.79 -25.21
N ILE A 331 23.19 -19.11 -25.10
CA ILE A 331 24.27 -20.09 -25.31
C ILE A 331 23.88 -21.15 -26.33
N SER A 332 24.90 -21.76 -26.97
CA SER A 332 24.74 -22.92 -27.82
C SER A 332 24.65 -24.21 -27.00
N GLN A 333 24.25 -25.32 -27.62
CA GLN A 333 24.21 -26.62 -26.97
C GLN A 333 25.59 -27.05 -26.43
N GLU A 334 26.64 -26.84 -27.20
CA GLU A 334 28.02 -27.18 -26.77
C GLU A 334 28.43 -26.35 -25.55
N GLN A 335 28.12 -25.06 -25.57
CA GLN A 335 28.36 -24.16 -24.40
C GLN A 335 27.58 -24.57 -23.19
N SER A 336 26.32 -25.00 -23.36
CA SER A 336 25.50 -25.54 -22.25
C SER A 336 26.15 -26.76 -21.60
N GLU A 337 26.68 -27.71 -22.41
CA GLU A 337 27.38 -28.88 -21.88
C GLU A 337 28.67 -28.49 -21.14
N GLN A 338 29.35 -27.44 -21.58
CA GLN A 338 30.52 -26.92 -20.88
C GLN A 338 30.16 -26.31 -19.52
N PHE A 339 29.11 -25.50 -19.44
CA PHE A 339 28.63 -24.98 -18.18
C PHE A 339 28.20 -26.08 -17.20
N GLN A 340 27.57 -27.15 -17.69
CA GLN A 340 27.23 -28.31 -16.89
C GLN A 340 28.50 -29.00 -16.32
N LYS A 341 29.55 -29.12 -17.11
CA LYS A 341 30.84 -29.68 -16.64
C LYS A 341 31.49 -28.77 -15.60
N VAL A 342 31.53 -27.48 -15.84
CA VAL A 342 32.08 -26.49 -14.88
C VAL A 342 31.30 -26.54 -13.55
N PHE A 343 29.98 -26.67 -13.62
CA PHE A 343 29.13 -26.80 -12.43
C PHE A 343 29.42 -28.07 -11.63
N ALA A 344 29.51 -29.22 -12.33
CA ALA A 344 29.82 -30.49 -11.69
C ALA A 344 31.24 -30.49 -11.09
N GLN A 345 32.22 -29.92 -11.81
CA GLN A 345 33.59 -29.80 -11.34
C GLN A 345 33.70 -28.86 -10.14
N ALA A 346 32.99 -27.73 -10.13
CA ALA A 346 32.96 -26.85 -8.96
C ALA A 346 32.39 -27.51 -7.71
N ILE A 347 31.35 -28.34 -7.85
CA ILE A 347 30.81 -29.15 -6.74
C ILE A 347 31.86 -30.09 -6.18
N GLU A 348 32.64 -30.75 -7.05
CA GLU A 348 33.70 -31.68 -6.66
C GLU A 348 34.91 -30.96 -6.05
N ASP A 349 35.45 -29.92 -6.73
CA ASP A 349 36.62 -29.16 -6.29
C ASP A 349 36.45 -28.50 -4.93
N TYR A 350 35.28 -27.93 -4.69
CA TYR A 350 34.96 -27.32 -3.40
C TYR A 350 34.39 -28.29 -2.36
N GLN A 351 34.30 -29.59 -2.70
CA GLN A 351 33.74 -30.65 -1.84
C GLN A 351 32.37 -30.28 -1.27
N VAL A 352 31.50 -29.71 -2.13
CA VAL A 352 30.17 -29.26 -1.73
C VAL A 352 29.32 -30.45 -1.31
N PRO A 353 28.74 -30.46 -0.10
CA PRO A 353 27.87 -31.56 0.35
C PRO A 353 26.49 -31.43 -0.32
N ALA A 354 26.42 -31.60 -1.66
CA ALA A 354 25.18 -31.50 -2.41
C ALA A 354 24.26 -32.69 -2.13
N GLU A 355 23.01 -32.41 -1.77
CA GLU A 355 21.97 -33.43 -1.58
C GLU A 355 21.25 -33.74 -2.90
N LYS A 356 21.04 -32.72 -3.70
CA LYS A 356 20.36 -32.79 -4.99
C LYS A 356 20.99 -31.80 -5.95
N THR A 357 21.24 -32.25 -7.16
CA THR A 357 21.64 -31.36 -8.28
C THR A 357 20.61 -31.50 -9.39
N VAL A 358 20.36 -30.38 -10.06
CA VAL A 358 19.45 -30.33 -11.20
C VAL A 358 20.13 -29.57 -12.33
N THR A 359 19.94 -30.11 -13.53
CA THR A 359 20.37 -29.48 -14.77
C THR A 359 19.21 -29.55 -15.74
N GLU A 360 18.70 -28.39 -16.14
CA GLU A 360 17.58 -28.27 -17.06
C GLU A 360 18.03 -27.46 -18.27
N MET A 361 17.71 -27.92 -19.47
CA MET A 361 18.01 -27.21 -20.70
C MET A 361 16.72 -27.01 -21.49
N TYR A 362 16.48 -25.78 -21.92
CA TYR A 362 15.26 -25.38 -22.60
C TYR A 362 15.50 -24.15 -23.49
N LEU A 363 14.53 -23.92 -24.38
CA LEU A 363 14.42 -22.71 -25.18
C LEU A 363 13.32 -21.83 -24.59
N GLU A 364 13.63 -20.57 -24.30
CA GLU A 364 12.67 -19.59 -23.80
C GLU A 364 12.37 -18.58 -24.90
N ILE A 365 11.07 -18.40 -25.19
CA ILE A 365 10.61 -17.51 -26.25
C ILE A 365 9.49 -16.63 -25.74
N GLY A 366 9.66 -15.32 -25.81
CA GLY A 366 8.58 -14.37 -25.57
C GLY A 366 7.59 -14.37 -26.74
N CYS A 367 6.33 -14.74 -26.47
CA CYS A 367 5.29 -14.92 -27.47
C CYS A 367 4.06 -14.08 -27.17
N LYS A 368 3.15 -13.92 -28.15
CA LYS A 368 1.81 -13.42 -27.92
C LYS A 368 0.78 -14.55 -27.91
N HIS A 369 -0.08 -14.57 -26.92
CA HIS A 369 -1.25 -15.42 -26.88
C HIS A 369 -2.37 -14.77 -27.67
N GLY A 370 -2.71 -15.31 -28.83
CA GLY A 370 -3.83 -14.88 -29.67
C GLY A 370 -5.07 -15.71 -29.42
N LYS A 371 -6.21 -15.30 -30.02
CA LYS A 371 -7.47 -16.06 -29.96
C LYS A 371 -7.39 -17.49 -30.49
N ASN A 372 -6.39 -17.80 -31.30
CA ASN A 372 -6.22 -19.08 -32.00
C ASN A 372 -4.93 -19.81 -31.61
N GLY A 373 -4.22 -19.40 -30.53
CA GLY A 373 -3.00 -20.07 -30.07
C GLY A 373 -1.85 -19.12 -29.80
N ILE A 374 -0.64 -19.66 -29.73
CA ILE A 374 0.61 -18.94 -29.43
C ILE A 374 1.25 -18.45 -30.73
N MET A 375 1.59 -17.17 -30.82
CA MET A 375 2.18 -16.54 -31.99
C MET A 375 3.62 -16.10 -31.68
N ILE A 376 4.59 -16.69 -32.37
CA ILE A 376 6.03 -16.44 -32.18
C ILE A 376 6.52 -15.26 -33.04
N GLY A 377 5.90 -14.94 -34.16
CA GLY A 377 6.41 -14.02 -35.17
C GLY A 377 6.26 -12.51 -34.91
N GLN A 378 5.84 -12.06 -33.75
CA GLN A 378 5.71 -10.63 -33.45
C GLN A 378 6.72 -10.21 -32.39
N ALA A 379 7.56 -9.22 -32.71
CA ALA A 379 8.58 -8.68 -31.77
C ALA A 379 7.97 -8.44 -30.39
N TYR A 380 8.64 -9.02 -29.41
CA TYR A 380 8.27 -8.89 -28.00
C TYR A 380 8.37 -7.42 -27.58
N SER A 381 7.28 -6.74 -27.61
CA SER A 381 7.09 -5.56 -26.77
C SER A 381 6.25 -6.04 -25.61
N TYR A 382 6.68 -5.83 -24.36
CA TYR A 382 5.81 -5.97 -23.20
C TYR A 382 4.54 -5.19 -23.51
N SER A 383 3.61 -5.85 -24.19
CA SER A 383 2.42 -5.16 -24.68
C SER A 383 1.53 -4.88 -23.50
N GLU A 384 1.06 -3.66 -23.42
CA GLU A 384 0.05 -3.22 -22.43
C GLU A 384 -1.20 -4.10 -22.42
N ASP A 385 -1.34 -5.00 -23.42
CA ASP A 385 -2.54 -5.81 -23.67
C ASP A 385 -2.66 -7.07 -22.78
N GLY A 386 -1.61 -7.42 -21.99
CA GLY A 386 -1.62 -8.60 -21.10
C GLY A 386 -1.60 -9.96 -21.81
N ASN A 387 -1.41 -9.98 -23.12
CA ASN A 387 -1.43 -11.19 -23.95
C ASN A 387 -0.01 -11.77 -24.21
N SER A 388 1.00 -11.34 -23.43
CA SER A 388 2.35 -11.90 -23.53
C SER A 388 2.43 -13.22 -22.78
N VAL A 389 3.10 -14.22 -23.39
CA VAL A 389 3.35 -15.54 -22.81
C VAL A 389 4.82 -15.87 -23.02
N ASP A 390 5.52 -16.30 -21.98
CA ASP A 390 6.83 -16.91 -22.12
C ASP A 390 6.66 -18.40 -22.36
N LEU A 391 7.04 -18.86 -23.56
CA LEU A 391 6.96 -20.25 -23.97
C LEU A 391 8.28 -20.94 -23.69
N TYR A 392 8.25 -21.91 -22.81
CA TYR A 392 9.35 -22.81 -22.50
C TYR A 392 9.23 -24.08 -23.34
N THR A 393 10.16 -24.27 -24.25
CA THR A 393 10.20 -25.44 -25.15
C THR A 393 11.30 -26.39 -24.68
N ILE A 394 10.91 -27.64 -24.39
CA ILE A 394 11.79 -28.66 -23.83
C ILE A 394 11.88 -29.83 -24.83
N ARG A 395 13.10 -30.29 -25.10
CA ARG A 395 13.30 -31.52 -25.91
C ARG A 395 12.77 -32.73 -25.16
N GLN A 396 12.16 -33.66 -25.85
CA GLN A 396 11.71 -34.94 -25.29
C GLN A 396 12.84 -35.63 -24.49
N SER A 397 14.05 -35.68 -25.03
CA SER A 397 15.21 -36.30 -24.40
C SER A 397 15.59 -35.65 -23.06
N GLU A 398 15.45 -34.33 -22.94
CA GLU A 398 15.71 -33.62 -21.68
C GLU A 398 14.60 -33.85 -20.66
N TYR A 399 13.35 -33.85 -21.10
CA TYR A 399 12.22 -34.16 -20.22
C TYR A 399 12.31 -35.57 -19.63
N GLU A 400 12.70 -36.56 -20.45
CA GLU A 400 12.91 -37.94 -19.99
C GLU A 400 14.05 -38.07 -18.97
N LYS A 401 15.15 -37.28 -19.15
CA LYS A 401 16.23 -37.23 -18.15
C LYS A 401 15.78 -36.61 -16.83
N LEU A 402 14.95 -35.57 -16.90
CA LEU A 402 14.47 -34.85 -15.71
C LEU A 402 13.46 -35.66 -14.90
N THR A 403 12.55 -36.33 -15.58
CA THR A 403 11.40 -36.99 -14.91
C THR A 403 11.60 -38.48 -14.72
N GLY A 404 12.48 -39.13 -15.49
CA GLY A 404 12.61 -40.58 -15.58
C GLY A 404 11.45 -41.26 -16.32
N GLU A 405 10.47 -40.50 -16.80
CA GLU A 405 9.34 -41.04 -17.58
C GLU A 405 9.71 -41.10 -19.05
N LYS A 406 9.53 -42.25 -19.70
CA LYS A 406 9.64 -42.33 -21.16
C LYS A 406 8.43 -41.67 -21.81
N THR A 407 8.69 -40.82 -22.76
CA THR A 407 7.67 -40.15 -23.57
C THR A 407 7.62 -40.82 -24.93
N ASP A 408 6.42 -41.11 -25.43
CA ASP A 408 6.22 -41.68 -26.77
C ASP A 408 5.57 -40.62 -27.64
N LEU A 409 6.34 -39.54 -27.97
CA LEU A 409 5.89 -38.42 -28.79
C LEU A 409 6.31 -38.64 -30.26
N HIS A 410 5.39 -38.39 -31.18
CA HIS A 410 5.66 -38.29 -32.60
C HIS A 410 5.64 -36.82 -33.04
N ASP A 411 6.24 -36.54 -34.22
CA ASP A 411 6.23 -35.17 -34.76
C ASP A 411 4.80 -34.60 -34.87
N GLY A 412 4.64 -33.41 -34.32
CA GLY A 412 3.31 -32.78 -34.20
C GLY A 412 2.52 -33.13 -32.94
N GLU A 413 3.05 -34.03 -32.06
CA GLU A 413 2.47 -34.32 -30.74
C GLU A 413 3.27 -33.62 -29.64
N ILE A 414 2.59 -33.07 -28.63
CA ILE A 414 3.24 -32.38 -27.51
C ILE A 414 2.67 -32.79 -26.16
N PHE A 415 3.48 -32.70 -25.12
CA PHE A 415 2.96 -32.49 -23.78
C PHE A 415 2.93 -31.00 -23.51
N ALA A 416 1.84 -30.49 -22.92
CA ALA A 416 1.67 -29.06 -22.66
C ALA A 416 1.38 -28.79 -21.18
N TRP A 417 1.84 -27.66 -20.70
CA TRP A 417 1.49 -27.09 -19.42
C TRP A 417 1.15 -25.61 -19.60
N TYR A 418 -0.03 -25.22 -19.15
CA TYR A 418 -0.47 -23.83 -19.13
C TYR A 418 -1.43 -23.61 -17.96
N PRO A 419 -1.23 -22.59 -17.09
CA PRO A 419 -2.04 -22.42 -15.87
C PRO A 419 -3.52 -22.12 -16.11
N SER A 420 -3.88 -21.54 -17.24
CA SER A 420 -5.22 -21.04 -17.52
C SER A 420 -6.02 -21.87 -18.56
N GLU A 421 -5.38 -22.75 -19.34
CA GLU A 421 -6.04 -23.52 -20.38
C GLU A 421 -5.73 -25.02 -20.22
N LYS A 422 -6.75 -25.84 -19.99
CA LYS A 422 -6.64 -27.31 -19.92
C LYS A 422 -7.63 -28.05 -20.82
N GLU A 423 -8.22 -27.36 -21.80
CA GLU A 423 -9.40 -27.93 -22.49
C GLU A 423 -9.22 -28.15 -24.01
N ASN A 424 -8.13 -27.73 -24.61
CA ASN A 424 -7.94 -27.89 -26.05
C ASN A 424 -7.03 -29.08 -26.38
N ASP A 425 -7.51 -30.00 -27.19
CA ASP A 425 -6.71 -31.13 -27.69
C ASP A 425 -5.69 -30.71 -28.75
N ILE A 426 -5.74 -29.47 -29.22
CA ILE A 426 -4.85 -28.89 -30.23
C ILE A 426 -4.34 -27.54 -29.74
N LEU A 427 -3.03 -27.37 -29.72
CA LEU A 427 -2.36 -26.10 -29.47
C LEU A 427 -1.77 -25.60 -30.77
N LYS A 428 -2.23 -24.44 -31.24
CA LYS A 428 -1.64 -23.80 -32.43
C LYS A 428 -0.44 -22.96 -32.04
N ILE A 429 0.70 -23.23 -32.67
CA ILE A 429 1.92 -22.42 -32.51
C ILE A 429 2.28 -21.88 -33.88
N ASP A 430 2.15 -20.56 -34.03
CA ASP A 430 2.27 -19.83 -35.29
C ASP A 430 1.34 -20.42 -36.38
N ASP A 431 1.88 -21.03 -37.42
CA ASP A 431 1.12 -21.61 -38.51
C ASP A 431 0.87 -23.13 -38.40
N ARG A 432 1.43 -23.77 -37.36
CA ARG A 432 1.36 -25.23 -37.19
C ARG A 432 0.49 -25.62 -36.01
N ASP A 433 -0.35 -26.63 -36.21
CA ASP A 433 -1.18 -27.24 -35.19
C ASP A 433 -0.45 -28.40 -34.55
N PHE A 434 -0.40 -28.43 -33.21
CA PHE A 434 0.21 -29.50 -32.39
C PHE A 434 -0.91 -30.21 -31.62
N ALA A 435 -0.95 -31.55 -31.69
CA ALA A 435 -1.85 -32.36 -30.91
C ALA A 435 -1.35 -32.48 -29.45
N VAL A 436 -2.17 -32.09 -28.48
CA VAL A 436 -1.80 -32.20 -27.08
C VAL A 436 -2.10 -33.61 -26.60
N LYS A 437 -1.07 -34.45 -26.53
CA LYS A 437 -1.16 -35.84 -26.06
C LYS A 437 -1.37 -35.93 -24.52
N LYS A 438 -0.78 -35.00 -23.76
CA LYS A 438 -0.91 -34.95 -22.31
C LYS A 438 -0.83 -33.51 -21.80
N TRP A 439 -1.79 -33.11 -20.97
CA TRP A 439 -1.68 -31.90 -20.18
C TRP A 439 -0.96 -32.22 -18.85
N LEU A 440 0.15 -31.53 -18.61
CA LEU A 440 0.93 -31.69 -17.38
C LEU A 440 0.24 -30.98 -16.21
N GLU A 441 0.19 -31.63 -15.06
CA GLU A 441 -0.42 -31.05 -13.85
C GLU A 441 0.45 -29.99 -13.19
N LYS A 442 1.77 -30.09 -13.36
CA LYS A 442 2.76 -29.17 -12.78
C LYS A 442 3.69 -28.68 -13.89
N ALA A 443 4.28 -27.50 -13.64
CA ALA A 443 5.34 -26.99 -14.50
C ALA A 443 6.48 -28.00 -14.61
N PRO A 444 6.95 -28.32 -15.83
CA PRO A 444 7.94 -29.38 -16.05
C PRO A 444 9.37 -28.97 -15.65
N LEU A 445 9.65 -27.68 -15.50
CA LEU A 445 10.96 -27.14 -15.13
C LEU A 445 10.90 -26.45 -13.78
N SER A 446 11.93 -26.61 -12.97
CA SER A 446 12.11 -25.87 -11.72
C SER A 446 12.47 -24.41 -11.98
N ALA A 447 13.05 -24.09 -13.12
CA ALA A 447 13.33 -22.73 -13.58
C ALA A 447 12.07 -21.88 -13.85
N MET A 448 10.91 -22.50 -14.04
CA MET A 448 9.63 -21.82 -14.31
C MET A 448 9.03 -21.20 -13.04
N THR A 449 9.78 -20.37 -12.38
CA THR A 449 9.37 -19.67 -11.16
C THR A 449 9.10 -18.19 -11.40
N ASN A 450 9.31 -17.71 -12.63
CA ASN A 450 9.11 -16.31 -12.97
C ASN A 450 7.60 -15.98 -13.03
N LEU A 451 7.09 -15.34 -11.97
CA LEU A 451 5.66 -15.08 -11.77
C LEU A 451 5.15 -13.81 -12.48
N VAL A 452 6.02 -13.15 -13.25
CA VAL A 452 5.73 -11.83 -13.86
C VAL A 452 4.97 -11.95 -15.18
N SER A 453 5.15 -13.07 -15.90
CA SER A 453 4.48 -13.34 -17.18
C SER A 453 3.55 -14.55 -17.12
N ASN A 454 2.64 -14.65 -18.07
CA ASN A 454 1.95 -15.91 -18.34
C ASN A 454 2.98 -16.87 -18.92
N MET A 455 3.19 -18.02 -18.30
CA MET A 455 4.14 -19.02 -18.73
C MET A 455 3.40 -20.20 -19.33
N ALA A 456 3.92 -20.72 -20.44
CA ALA A 456 3.50 -21.98 -21.02
C ALA A 456 4.73 -22.86 -21.22
N ALA A 457 4.60 -24.16 -21.05
CA ALA A 457 5.66 -25.11 -21.37
C ALA A 457 5.15 -26.18 -22.31
N ILE A 458 6.01 -26.56 -23.26
CA ILE A 458 5.75 -27.66 -24.16
C ILE A 458 6.96 -28.60 -24.19
N VAL A 459 6.67 -29.91 -24.21
CA VAL A 459 7.66 -30.94 -24.49
C VAL A 459 7.42 -31.44 -25.90
N VAL A 460 8.45 -31.42 -26.71
CA VAL A 460 8.38 -31.68 -28.15
C VAL A 460 9.47 -32.64 -28.61
N THR A 461 9.31 -33.25 -29.80
CA THR A 461 10.35 -34.02 -30.45
C THR A 461 11.54 -33.12 -30.87
N ASP A 462 12.70 -33.72 -31.17
CA ASP A 462 13.86 -32.94 -31.65
C ASP A 462 13.55 -32.20 -32.96
N SER A 463 12.77 -32.81 -33.87
CA SER A 463 12.35 -32.19 -35.13
C SER A 463 11.44 -30.97 -34.88
N ASP A 464 10.48 -31.06 -34.00
CA ASP A 464 9.60 -29.95 -33.66
C ASP A 464 10.32 -28.85 -32.85
N PHE A 465 11.33 -29.24 -32.07
CA PHE A 465 12.19 -28.26 -31.37
C PHE A 465 12.96 -27.38 -32.37
N GLU A 466 13.59 -27.99 -33.38
CA GLU A 466 14.30 -27.27 -34.44
C GLU A 466 13.35 -26.38 -35.25
N TYR A 467 12.12 -26.80 -35.49
CA TYR A 467 11.10 -25.96 -36.10
C TYR A 467 10.80 -24.70 -35.28
N ILE A 468 10.61 -24.84 -33.97
CA ILE A 468 10.29 -23.72 -33.05
C ILE A 468 11.51 -22.78 -32.93
N ASP A 469 12.71 -23.34 -32.82
CA ASP A 469 13.94 -22.56 -32.78
C ASP A 469 14.16 -21.77 -34.10
N GLY A 470 13.82 -22.40 -35.23
CA GLY A 470 13.82 -21.70 -36.53
C GLY A 470 12.83 -20.53 -36.62
N LEU A 471 11.69 -20.62 -35.98
CA LEU A 471 10.74 -19.49 -35.88
C LEU A 471 11.34 -18.36 -35.03
N ARG A 472 11.98 -18.68 -33.92
CA ARG A 472 12.65 -17.72 -33.05
C ARG A 472 13.81 -17.05 -33.78
N THR A 473 14.64 -17.81 -34.48
CA THR A 473 15.74 -17.28 -35.29
C THR A 473 15.26 -16.24 -36.29
N LYS A 474 14.18 -16.53 -37.02
CA LYS A 474 13.55 -15.57 -37.96
C LYS A 474 13.05 -14.31 -37.26
N MET A 475 12.50 -14.44 -36.04
CA MET A 475 11.99 -13.32 -35.28
C MET A 475 13.08 -12.30 -34.91
N TYR A 476 14.27 -12.78 -34.59
CA TYR A 476 15.38 -11.95 -34.15
C TYR A 476 16.38 -11.63 -35.26
N GLU A 477 16.23 -12.19 -36.48
CA GLU A 477 17.08 -11.96 -37.62
C GLU A 477 17.14 -10.46 -37.98
N GLY A 478 18.36 -9.91 -38.00
CA GLY A 478 18.60 -8.49 -38.29
C GLY A 478 18.60 -7.55 -37.06
N LEU A 479 18.50 -8.07 -35.85
CA LEU A 479 18.78 -7.29 -34.63
C LEU A 479 20.30 -7.30 -34.34
N ASP A 480 20.86 -6.13 -34.03
CA ASP A 480 22.30 -5.90 -33.86
C ASP A 480 23.00 -6.77 -32.80
N ALA A 481 22.26 -7.41 -31.91
CA ALA A 481 22.82 -8.21 -30.85
C ALA A 481 22.49 -9.72 -30.94
N TYR A 482 21.78 -10.15 -32.00
CA TYR A 482 21.34 -11.53 -32.11
C TYR A 482 22.42 -12.41 -32.78
N GLU A 483 22.76 -13.52 -32.10
CA GLU A 483 23.65 -14.55 -32.62
C GLU A 483 22.86 -15.85 -32.82
N ALA A 484 22.62 -16.24 -34.07
CA ALA A 484 21.91 -17.45 -34.41
C ALA A 484 22.60 -18.71 -33.84
N GLY A 485 21.83 -19.65 -33.29
CA GLY A 485 22.34 -20.88 -32.67
C GLY A 485 22.85 -20.70 -31.24
N LYS A 486 22.69 -19.50 -30.62
CA LYS A 486 22.97 -19.24 -29.22
C LYS A 486 21.67 -18.87 -28.49
N ASP A 487 20.71 -19.77 -28.51
CA ASP A 487 19.35 -19.49 -28.10
C ASP A 487 18.91 -20.26 -26.84
N LEU A 488 19.75 -21.21 -26.43
CA LEU A 488 19.43 -22.09 -25.34
C LEU A 488 19.65 -21.40 -23.97
N THR A 489 18.89 -21.86 -23.01
CA THR A 489 19.05 -21.54 -21.59
C THR A 489 19.34 -22.84 -20.84
N VAL A 490 20.38 -22.83 -20.00
CA VAL A 490 20.65 -23.88 -19.04
C VAL A 490 20.41 -23.36 -17.63
N HIS A 491 19.65 -24.12 -16.87
CA HIS A 491 19.43 -23.89 -15.45
C HIS A 491 20.18 -24.96 -14.65
N LEU A 492 21.01 -24.49 -13.71
CA LEU A 492 21.88 -25.31 -12.86
C LEU A 492 21.54 -25.03 -11.41
N GLY A 493 21.13 -26.04 -10.67
CA GLY A 493 20.73 -25.90 -9.28
C GLY A 493 21.31 -26.97 -8.38
N ALA A 494 21.66 -26.63 -7.13
CA ALA A 494 22.06 -27.58 -6.11
C ALA A 494 21.48 -27.24 -4.75
N ASP A 495 20.91 -28.22 -4.07
CA ASP A 495 20.60 -28.17 -2.64
C ASP A 495 21.80 -28.63 -1.82
N ILE A 496 22.19 -27.87 -0.81
CA ILE A 496 23.42 -28.04 -0.04
C ILE A 496 23.09 -28.42 1.38
N ARG A 497 23.69 -29.50 1.88
CA ARG A 497 23.55 -29.91 3.27
C ARG A 497 24.45 -29.04 4.16
N GLY A 498 23.93 -28.54 5.30
CA GLY A 498 24.70 -27.79 6.27
C GLY A 498 23.96 -26.61 6.87
N SER A 499 24.69 -25.82 7.66
CA SER A 499 24.20 -24.55 8.21
C SER A 499 24.03 -23.47 7.13
N ASN A 500 23.29 -22.42 7.44
CA ASN A 500 23.10 -21.30 6.51
C ASN A 500 24.44 -20.69 6.06
N GLU A 501 25.41 -20.56 6.96
CA GLU A 501 26.75 -20.04 6.64
C GLU A 501 27.50 -20.97 5.65
N GLU A 502 27.38 -22.28 5.84
CA GLU A 502 27.96 -23.27 4.92
C GLU A 502 27.29 -23.23 3.55
N LYS A 503 25.96 -23.13 3.51
CA LYS A 503 25.21 -22.98 2.27
C LYS A 503 25.62 -21.72 1.50
N ILE A 504 25.78 -20.60 2.19
CA ILE A 504 26.28 -19.36 1.58
C ILE A 504 27.69 -19.55 1.02
N ARG A 505 28.60 -20.07 1.83
CA ARG A 505 30.01 -20.25 1.43
C ARG A 505 30.14 -21.17 0.21
N TYR A 506 29.54 -22.35 0.26
CA TYR A 506 29.59 -23.30 -0.83
C TYR A 506 28.85 -22.82 -2.08
N GLY A 507 27.64 -22.30 -1.89
CA GLY A 507 26.85 -21.81 -3.00
C GLY A 507 27.52 -20.64 -3.72
N GLN A 508 28.13 -19.70 -2.98
CA GLN A 508 28.89 -18.59 -3.57
C GLN A 508 30.11 -19.11 -4.35
N ALA A 509 30.82 -20.13 -3.85
CA ALA A 509 31.96 -20.69 -4.55
C ALA A 509 31.53 -21.29 -5.92
N VAL A 510 30.46 -22.06 -5.94
CA VAL A 510 29.90 -22.65 -7.17
C VAL A 510 29.42 -21.55 -8.14
N TYR A 511 28.64 -20.61 -7.65
CA TYR A 511 28.11 -19.52 -8.47
C TYR A 511 29.22 -18.63 -9.06
N GLN A 512 30.26 -18.35 -8.26
CA GLN A 512 31.41 -17.57 -8.72
C GLN A 512 32.22 -18.34 -9.78
N ALA A 513 32.40 -19.64 -9.63
CA ALA A 513 33.07 -20.46 -10.64
C ALA A 513 32.37 -20.40 -12.01
N LEU A 514 31.02 -20.41 -12.02
CA LEU A 514 30.24 -20.24 -13.25
C LEU A 514 30.45 -18.84 -13.89
N LYS A 515 30.46 -17.80 -13.03
CA LYS A 515 30.72 -16.42 -13.51
C LYS A 515 32.12 -16.23 -14.05
N ASP A 516 33.12 -16.75 -13.35
CA ASP A 516 34.53 -16.66 -13.77
C ASP A 516 34.73 -17.40 -15.08
N TYR A 517 34.10 -18.54 -15.26
CA TYR A 517 34.13 -19.27 -16.54
C TYR A 517 33.46 -18.44 -17.63
N CYS A 518 32.31 -17.83 -17.38
CA CYS A 518 31.65 -16.96 -18.35
C CYS A 518 32.55 -15.80 -18.77
N HIS A 519 33.22 -15.14 -17.85
CA HIS A 519 34.12 -14.02 -18.12
C HIS A 519 35.41 -14.44 -18.84
N SER A 520 36.00 -15.59 -18.48
CA SER A 520 37.29 -16.03 -19.03
C SER A 520 37.18 -16.65 -20.43
N SER A 521 36.02 -17.18 -20.79
CA SER A 521 35.81 -17.89 -22.04
C SER A 521 35.39 -17.02 -23.22
N GLY A 522 35.34 -15.69 -23.04
CA GLY A 522 35.04 -14.74 -24.12
C GLY A 522 33.62 -14.89 -24.69
N PHE A 523 32.67 -15.23 -23.85
CA PHE A 523 31.25 -15.29 -24.24
C PHE A 523 30.75 -13.93 -24.72
N SER A 524 29.75 -13.96 -25.57
CA SER A 524 29.05 -12.79 -26.08
C SER A 524 28.51 -11.90 -24.94
N GLU A 525 28.41 -10.58 -25.20
CA GLU A 525 27.71 -9.66 -24.28
C GLU A 525 26.25 -10.06 -24.05
N ASN A 526 25.69 -10.94 -24.90
CA ASN A 526 24.34 -11.48 -24.78
C ASN A 526 24.23 -12.70 -23.87
N THR A 527 25.36 -13.29 -23.45
CA THR A 527 25.32 -14.39 -22.49
C THR A 527 25.04 -13.83 -21.08
N ILE A 528 23.85 -14.08 -20.58
CA ILE A 528 23.38 -13.58 -19.31
C ILE A 528 23.43 -14.70 -18.26
N VAL A 529 24.14 -14.46 -17.15
CA VAL A 529 24.16 -15.34 -15.99
C VAL A 529 23.32 -14.70 -14.88
N ILE A 530 22.14 -15.24 -14.63
CA ILE A 530 21.25 -14.81 -13.57
C ILE A 530 21.22 -15.91 -12.51
N GLY A 531 21.14 -15.54 -11.24
CA GLY A 531 21.02 -16.48 -10.14
C GLY A 531 21.74 -15.98 -8.90
N GLY A 532 21.93 -16.88 -7.95
CA GLY A 532 22.58 -16.56 -6.69
C GLY A 532 22.48 -17.68 -5.67
N VAL A 533 22.70 -17.32 -4.43
CA VAL A 533 22.59 -18.24 -3.30
C VAL A 533 21.36 -17.86 -2.48
N ARG A 534 20.36 -18.75 -2.43
CA ARG A 534 19.07 -18.51 -1.77
C ARG A 534 19.23 -17.93 -0.36
N GLN A 535 20.17 -18.43 0.42
CA GLN A 535 20.39 -17.95 1.79
C GLN A 535 20.98 -16.53 1.87
N SER A 536 21.86 -16.16 0.93
CA SER A 536 22.39 -14.81 0.83
C SER A 536 21.30 -13.82 0.42
N GLU A 537 20.45 -14.20 -0.50
CA GLU A 537 19.33 -13.41 -0.98
C GLU A 537 18.25 -13.19 0.09
N TYR A 538 18.06 -14.18 0.99
CA TYR A 538 17.17 -14.01 2.15
C TYR A 538 17.54 -12.79 2.98
N GLU A 539 18.83 -12.56 3.24
CA GLU A 539 19.28 -11.42 4.04
C GLU A 539 18.93 -10.10 3.36
N THR A 540 19.17 -10.00 2.05
CA THR A 540 18.84 -8.81 1.24
C THR A 540 17.32 -8.53 1.25
N TYR A 541 16.52 -9.58 1.03
CA TYR A 541 15.07 -9.45 1.02
C TYR A 541 14.47 -9.10 2.37
N TYR A 542 15.07 -9.56 3.49
CA TYR A 542 14.66 -9.12 4.83
C TYR A 542 14.93 -7.64 5.04
N VAL A 543 16.05 -7.13 4.53
CA VAL A 543 16.38 -5.71 4.61
C VAL A 543 15.36 -4.88 3.84
N ASP A 544 15.04 -5.24 2.60
CA ASP A 544 14.11 -4.50 1.76
C ASP A 544 12.68 -4.56 2.28
N ASN A 545 12.14 -5.76 2.44
CA ASN A 545 10.74 -5.94 2.85
C ASN A 545 10.51 -5.56 4.31
N GLY A 546 11.51 -5.73 5.17
CA GLY A 546 11.48 -5.24 6.55
C GLY A 546 11.42 -3.71 6.62
N SER A 547 12.17 -3.02 5.76
CA SER A 547 12.13 -1.56 5.63
C SER A 547 10.78 -1.08 5.10
N ILE A 548 10.22 -1.75 4.08
CA ILE A 548 8.89 -1.45 3.53
C ILE A 548 7.80 -1.67 4.58
N LEU A 549 7.85 -2.78 5.34
CA LEU A 549 6.91 -3.04 6.43
C LEU A 549 7.02 -1.98 7.53
N PHE A 550 8.23 -1.58 7.89
CA PHE A 550 8.46 -0.54 8.88
C PHE A 550 7.78 0.78 8.47
N ILE A 551 7.99 1.22 7.22
CA ILE A 551 7.33 2.42 6.69
C ILE A 551 5.82 2.24 6.64
N GLY A 552 5.35 1.06 6.24
CA GLY A 552 3.92 0.73 6.24
C GLY A 552 3.29 0.92 7.62
N ILE A 553 3.95 0.48 8.69
CA ILE A 553 3.48 0.67 10.07
C ILE A 553 3.51 2.15 10.46
N PHE A 554 4.54 2.90 10.08
CA PHE A 554 4.64 4.33 10.36
C PHE A 554 3.53 5.13 9.67
N LEU A 555 3.32 4.93 8.37
CA LEU A 555 2.23 5.54 7.62
C LEU A 555 0.87 5.10 8.15
N GLY A 556 0.72 3.83 8.49
CA GLY A 556 -0.48 3.29 9.12
C GLY A 556 -0.80 3.98 10.43
N ALA A 557 0.18 4.19 11.30
CA ALA A 557 0.03 4.93 12.55
C ALA A 557 -0.37 6.40 12.31
N LEU A 558 0.23 7.05 11.31
CA LEU A 558 -0.09 8.43 10.92
C LEU A 558 -1.55 8.55 10.43
N PHE A 559 -1.99 7.64 9.56
CA PHE A 559 -3.36 7.63 9.05
C PHE A 559 -4.38 7.28 10.13
N LEU A 560 -4.05 6.35 11.04
CA LEU A 560 -4.87 6.03 12.21
C LEU A 560 -5.04 7.25 13.11
N MET A 561 -3.96 7.98 13.37
CA MET A 561 -4.03 9.22 14.14
C MET A 561 -4.90 10.27 13.44
N GLY A 562 -4.73 10.45 12.12
CA GLY A 562 -5.60 11.32 11.32
C GLY A 562 -7.07 10.93 11.42
N THR A 563 -7.37 9.65 11.29
CA THR A 563 -8.72 9.08 11.45
C THR A 563 -9.28 9.36 12.85
N ALA A 564 -8.48 9.11 13.90
CA ALA A 564 -8.85 9.37 15.29
C ALA A 564 -9.18 10.84 15.53
N MET A 565 -8.41 11.74 14.98
CA MET A 565 -8.62 13.18 15.10
C MET A 565 -9.89 13.64 14.36
N ILE A 566 -10.12 13.12 13.15
CA ILE A 566 -11.36 13.43 12.42
C ILE A 566 -12.58 12.94 13.20
N ILE A 567 -12.53 11.73 13.74
CA ILE A 567 -13.60 11.15 14.57
C ILE A 567 -13.82 12.02 15.81
N TYR A 568 -12.77 12.36 16.54
CA TYR A 568 -12.82 13.16 17.75
C TYR A 568 -13.45 14.54 17.53
N TYR A 569 -12.92 15.29 16.57
CA TYR A 569 -13.46 16.63 16.27
C TYR A 569 -14.90 16.60 15.81
N LYS A 570 -15.28 15.58 15.04
CA LYS A 570 -16.67 15.41 14.62
C LYS A 570 -17.58 15.12 15.80
N GLN A 571 -17.21 14.20 16.66
CA GLN A 571 -18.04 13.86 17.82
C GLN A 571 -18.22 15.05 18.77
N ILE A 572 -17.17 15.85 18.97
CA ILE A 572 -17.29 17.07 19.77
C ILE A 572 -18.22 18.09 19.10
N SER A 573 -18.06 18.34 17.78
CA SER A 573 -18.93 19.28 17.07
C SER A 573 -20.40 18.86 17.13
N GLU A 574 -20.65 17.60 16.83
CA GLU A 574 -22.00 17.03 16.89
C GLU A 574 -22.59 17.05 18.31
N GLY A 575 -21.75 16.79 19.34
CA GLY A 575 -22.20 16.83 20.72
C GLY A 575 -22.78 18.18 21.12
N TYR A 576 -22.15 19.29 20.72
CA TYR A 576 -22.66 20.62 21.03
C TYR A 576 -23.87 21.02 20.17
N GLU A 577 -23.98 20.59 18.93
CA GLU A 577 -25.15 20.83 18.09
C GLU A 577 -26.34 20.02 18.56
N ASP A 578 -26.13 18.80 18.99
CA ASP A 578 -27.17 17.93 19.48
C ASP A 578 -27.67 18.33 20.87
N GLN A 579 -26.88 19.02 21.69
CA GLN A 579 -27.27 19.50 23.01
C GLN A 579 -28.59 20.29 22.96
N GLY A 580 -28.72 21.24 22.03
CA GLY A 580 -29.92 22.03 21.82
C GLY A 580 -31.11 21.20 21.30
N ARG A 581 -30.87 20.26 20.41
CA ARG A 581 -31.89 19.36 19.85
C ARG A 581 -32.44 18.42 20.90
N PHE A 582 -31.61 17.97 21.82
CA PHE A 582 -32.02 17.14 22.96
C PHE A 582 -32.96 17.81 23.91
N GLN A 583 -32.64 19.06 24.26
CA GLN A 583 -33.51 19.84 25.13
C GLN A 583 -34.91 20.01 24.53
N ILE A 584 -34.98 20.22 23.20
CA ILE A 584 -36.25 20.32 22.47
C ILE A 584 -37.00 18.99 22.50
N MET A 585 -36.33 17.85 22.21
CA MET A 585 -36.97 16.52 22.22
C MET A 585 -37.53 16.15 23.60
N GLN A 586 -36.81 16.48 24.67
CA GLN A 586 -37.29 16.26 26.03
C GLN A 586 -38.52 17.15 26.37
N LYS A 587 -38.51 18.41 25.91
CA LYS A 587 -39.65 19.31 26.07
C LYS A 587 -40.91 18.83 25.32
N VAL A 588 -40.74 18.09 24.24
CA VAL A 588 -41.84 17.48 23.45
C VAL A 588 -42.31 16.13 24.04
N GLY A 589 -41.73 15.69 25.16
CA GLY A 589 -42.21 14.51 25.92
C GLY A 589 -41.43 13.21 25.68
N MET A 590 -40.28 13.22 24.96
CA MET A 590 -39.43 12.03 24.84
C MET A 590 -38.69 11.72 26.14
N SER A 591 -38.69 10.45 26.54
CA SER A 591 -37.92 9.99 27.69
C SER A 591 -36.39 10.08 27.43
N ARG A 592 -35.62 10.29 28.50
CA ARG A 592 -34.14 10.27 28.40
C ARG A 592 -33.57 8.98 27.77
N ARG A 593 -34.22 7.83 27.98
CA ARG A 593 -33.83 6.53 27.41
C ARG A 593 -34.04 6.48 25.89
N GLU A 594 -35.17 6.96 25.41
CA GLU A 594 -35.48 6.98 23.96
C GLU A 594 -34.56 7.91 23.21
N VAL A 595 -34.31 9.08 23.75
CA VAL A 595 -33.39 10.07 23.21
C VAL A 595 -31.96 9.47 23.14
N LYS A 596 -31.49 8.91 24.28
CA LYS A 596 -30.15 8.26 24.32
C LYS A 596 -30.02 7.08 23.35
N GLY A 597 -31.08 6.30 23.18
CA GLY A 597 -31.14 5.19 22.24
C GLY A 597 -31.10 5.62 20.77
N ALA A 598 -31.85 6.67 20.40
CA ALA A 598 -31.88 7.23 19.05
C ALA A 598 -30.50 7.76 18.65
N ILE A 599 -29.81 8.46 19.55
CA ILE A 599 -28.47 9.00 19.29
C ILE A 599 -27.42 7.91 19.16
N ARG A 600 -27.42 6.95 20.10
CA ARG A 600 -26.47 5.85 20.01
C ARG A 600 -26.53 5.16 18.65
N ARG A 601 -27.74 4.92 18.12
CA ARG A 601 -27.93 4.33 16.79
C ARG A 601 -27.41 5.23 15.67
N GLN A 602 -27.71 6.54 15.73
CA GLN A 602 -27.23 7.48 14.72
C GLN A 602 -25.71 7.58 14.70
N ILE A 603 -25.08 7.69 15.87
CA ILE A 603 -23.62 7.77 15.99
C ILE A 603 -22.96 6.49 15.50
N LEU A 604 -23.47 5.32 15.90
CA LEU A 604 -22.96 4.03 15.42
C LEU A 604 -23.03 3.96 13.89
N LEU A 605 -24.17 4.27 13.28
CA LEU A 605 -24.32 4.24 11.83
C LEU A 605 -23.32 5.18 11.14
N VAL A 606 -23.23 6.43 11.62
CA VAL A 606 -22.37 7.45 11.01
C VAL A 606 -20.88 7.03 11.05
N PHE A 607 -20.41 6.45 12.15
CA PHE A 607 -19.00 6.13 12.29
C PHE A 607 -18.62 4.75 11.76
N PHE A 608 -19.52 3.76 11.74
CA PHE A 608 -19.20 2.43 11.22
C PHE A 608 -19.43 2.28 9.70
N ILE A 609 -20.26 3.12 9.07
CA ILE A 609 -20.43 3.11 7.61
C ILE A 609 -19.08 3.30 6.88
N PRO A 610 -18.21 4.28 7.23
CA PRO A 610 -16.90 4.43 6.61
C PRO A 610 -16.02 3.18 6.76
N LEU A 611 -16.03 2.51 7.90
CA LEU A 611 -15.28 1.29 8.14
C LEU A 611 -15.78 0.13 7.26
N VAL A 612 -17.10 -0.07 7.19
CA VAL A 612 -17.71 -1.10 6.33
C VAL A 612 -17.37 -0.83 4.86
N MET A 613 -17.44 0.42 4.42
CA MET A 613 -17.05 0.79 3.06
C MET A 613 -15.56 0.55 2.80
N ALA A 614 -14.69 0.81 3.77
CA ALA A 614 -13.27 0.50 3.65
C ALA A 614 -13.02 -1.01 3.52
N MET A 615 -13.79 -1.85 4.24
CA MET A 615 -13.75 -3.30 4.07
C MET A 615 -14.23 -3.74 2.68
N VAL A 616 -15.26 -3.09 2.14
CA VAL A 616 -15.71 -3.34 0.76
C VAL A 616 -14.62 -2.94 -0.24
N HIS A 617 -13.99 -1.77 -0.05
CA HIS A 617 -12.91 -1.32 -0.93
C HIS A 617 -11.74 -2.29 -0.97
N ILE A 618 -11.27 -2.78 0.18
CA ILE A 618 -10.17 -3.76 0.21
C ILE A 618 -10.57 -5.09 -0.42
N SER A 619 -11.81 -5.53 -0.23
CA SER A 619 -12.31 -6.77 -0.85
C SER A 619 -12.36 -6.66 -2.37
N MET A 620 -12.78 -5.51 -2.90
CA MET A 620 -12.82 -5.25 -4.36
C MET A 620 -11.43 -5.01 -4.94
N ALA A 621 -10.50 -4.47 -4.16
CA ALA A 621 -9.11 -4.28 -4.57
C ALA A 621 -8.28 -5.58 -4.48
N PHE A 622 -8.78 -6.60 -3.78
CA PHE A 622 -8.06 -7.84 -3.50
C PHE A 622 -7.47 -8.54 -4.76
N PRO A 623 -8.21 -8.71 -5.87
CA PRO A 623 -7.66 -9.32 -7.08
C PRO A 623 -6.50 -8.51 -7.67
N LEU A 624 -6.64 -7.19 -7.75
CA LEU A 624 -5.61 -6.31 -8.29
C LEU A 624 -4.33 -6.33 -7.45
N ILE A 625 -4.46 -6.27 -6.12
CA ILE A 625 -3.31 -6.33 -5.21
C ILE A 625 -2.64 -7.70 -5.28
N ARG A 626 -3.41 -8.79 -5.40
CA ARG A 626 -2.86 -10.12 -5.61
C ARG A 626 -1.97 -10.16 -6.88
N ARG A 627 -2.39 -9.51 -7.98
CA ARG A 627 -1.56 -9.39 -9.20
C ARG A 627 -0.29 -8.59 -8.94
N LEU A 628 -0.38 -7.49 -8.20
CA LEU A 628 0.81 -6.73 -7.80
C LEU A 628 1.77 -7.55 -6.93
N LEU A 629 1.25 -8.35 -5.99
CA LEU A 629 2.07 -9.21 -5.14
C LEU A 629 2.80 -10.30 -5.93
N LEU A 630 2.22 -10.79 -7.02
CA LEU A 630 2.89 -11.72 -7.94
C LEU A 630 4.16 -11.13 -8.55
N LEU A 631 4.21 -9.82 -8.82
CA LEU A 631 5.43 -9.13 -9.30
C LEU A 631 6.60 -9.25 -8.32
N PHE A 632 6.29 -9.35 -7.03
CA PHE A 632 7.27 -9.56 -5.98
C PHE A 632 7.56 -11.04 -5.69
N GLY A 633 6.99 -11.96 -6.48
CA GLY A 633 7.16 -13.40 -6.31
C GLY A 633 6.20 -14.05 -5.29
N MET A 634 5.23 -13.32 -4.77
CA MET A 634 4.28 -13.84 -3.78
C MET A 634 3.07 -14.50 -4.44
N ALA A 635 3.10 -15.82 -4.61
CA ALA A 635 2.01 -16.62 -5.19
C ALA A 635 1.01 -17.15 -4.15
N ASN A 636 1.36 -17.21 -2.87
CA ASN A 636 0.55 -17.80 -1.80
C ASN A 636 -0.69 -16.98 -1.46
N THR A 637 -1.78 -17.22 -2.19
CA THR A 637 -3.07 -16.54 -1.98
C THR A 637 -3.65 -16.80 -0.58
N LYS A 638 -3.43 -18.00 0.01
CA LYS A 638 -3.97 -18.30 1.35
C LYS A 638 -3.31 -17.45 2.42
N LEU A 639 -1.99 -17.26 2.32
CA LEU A 639 -1.25 -16.38 3.22
C LEU A 639 -1.72 -14.92 3.06
N TYR A 640 -1.88 -14.43 1.83
CA TYR A 640 -2.39 -13.09 1.57
C TYR A 640 -3.78 -12.86 2.17
N VAL A 641 -4.71 -13.82 2.01
CA VAL A 641 -6.04 -13.76 2.66
C VAL A 641 -5.91 -13.69 4.18
N GLY A 642 -5.06 -14.54 4.77
CA GLY A 642 -4.82 -14.56 6.22
C GLY A 642 -4.26 -13.23 6.74
N CYS A 643 -3.24 -12.67 6.09
CA CYS A 643 -2.63 -11.39 6.44
C CYS A 643 -3.64 -10.22 6.30
N THR A 644 -4.42 -10.21 5.21
CA THR A 644 -5.46 -9.20 4.99
C THR A 644 -6.54 -9.28 6.05
N ALA A 645 -7.05 -10.48 6.36
CA ALA A 645 -8.06 -10.69 7.40
C ALA A 645 -7.54 -10.28 8.79
N GLY A 646 -6.30 -10.64 9.12
CA GLY A 646 -5.65 -10.23 10.37
C GLY A 646 -5.49 -8.71 10.47
N THR A 647 -5.08 -8.05 9.40
CA THR A 647 -4.95 -6.59 9.33
C THR A 647 -6.30 -5.89 9.49
N VAL A 648 -7.35 -6.38 8.81
CA VAL A 648 -8.72 -5.85 8.93
C VAL A 648 -9.23 -5.99 10.37
N LEU A 649 -9.01 -7.15 11.00
CA LEU A 649 -9.42 -7.38 12.38
C LEU A 649 -8.69 -6.46 13.36
N ALA A 650 -7.36 -6.36 13.26
CA ALA A 650 -6.54 -5.48 14.09
C ALA A 650 -6.98 -4.01 13.93
N PHE A 651 -7.17 -3.56 12.68
CA PHE A 651 -7.66 -2.21 12.41
C PHE A 651 -9.06 -1.95 12.99
N ALA A 652 -9.99 -2.89 12.82
CA ALA A 652 -11.34 -2.76 13.35
C ALA A 652 -11.36 -2.69 14.90
N LEU A 653 -10.48 -3.43 15.59
CA LEU A 653 -10.33 -3.34 17.04
C LEU A 653 -9.82 -1.97 17.47
N VAL A 654 -8.75 -1.46 16.84
CA VAL A 654 -8.18 -0.14 17.14
C VAL A 654 -9.21 0.96 16.84
N TYR A 655 -9.89 0.87 15.70
CA TYR A 655 -10.96 1.79 15.32
C TYR A 655 -12.10 1.81 16.34
N GLY A 656 -12.52 0.63 16.82
CA GLY A 656 -13.52 0.48 17.87
C GLY A 656 -13.09 1.10 19.22
N LEU A 657 -11.82 0.97 19.58
CA LEU A 657 -11.24 1.62 20.77
C LEU A 657 -11.27 3.15 20.63
N ILE A 658 -10.81 3.69 19.49
CA ILE A 658 -10.85 5.13 19.21
C ILE A 658 -12.28 5.65 19.30
N TYR A 659 -13.23 4.95 18.67
CA TYR A 659 -14.63 5.29 18.74
C TYR A 659 -15.15 5.29 20.20
N SER A 660 -14.84 4.27 20.99
CA SER A 660 -15.29 4.15 22.38
C SER A 660 -14.75 5.30 23.25
N MET A 661 -13.48 5.67 23.08
CA MET A 661 -12.86 6.77 23.83
C MET A 661 -13.48 8.13 23.46
N THR A 662 -13.72 8.36 22.19
CA THR A 662 -14.26 9.62 21.69
C THR A 662 -15.76 9.75 21.98
N ALA A 663 -16.53 8.66 21.94
CA ALA A 663 -17.94 8.63 22.31
C ALA A 663 -18.20 9.04 23.76
N ARG A 664 -17.28 8.70 24.67
CA ARG A 664 -17.38 9.17 26.09
C ARG A 664 -17.35 10.69 26.17
N SER A 665 -16.52 11.35 25.38
CA SER A 665 -16.44 12.83 25.34
C SER A 665 -17.73 13.45 24.80
N TYR A 666 -18.33 12.85 23.78
CA TYR A 666 -19.62 13.24 23.24
C TYR A 666 -20.74 13.16 24.30
N TYR A 667 -20.88 12.00 24.99
CA TYR A 667 -21.90 11.83 26.00
C TYR A 667 -21.78 12.84 27.15
N LYS A 668 -20.55 13.15 27.59
CA LYS A 668 -20.30 14.17 28.61
C LYS A 668 -20.80 15.58 28.21
N ILE A 669 -20.72 15.91 26.92
CA ILE A 669 -21.18 17.21 26.40
C ILE A 669 -22.71 17.26 26.40
N VAL A 670 -23.33 16.17 25.96
CA VAL A 670 -24.77 16.07 25.82
C VAL A 670 -25.46 15.93 27.16
N GLU A 671 -24.89 15.22 28.14
CA GLU A 671 -25.46 15.06 29.48
C GLU A 671 -25.39 16.31 30.36
N LYS A 672 -24.49 17.25 30.07
CA LYS A 672 -24.40 18.55 30.79
C LYS A 672 -25.54 19.53 30.44
N ALA A 673 -26.45 19.14 29.58
CA ALA A 673 -27.65 19.87 29.21
C ALA A 673 -28.83 19.45 30.06
#